data_dc8b96e7bc301d10f15d62c100f11677
#
_entry.id   dc8b96e7bc301d10f15d62c100f11677
#
_cell.length_a   1.000
_cell.length_b   1.000
_cell.length_c   1.000
_cell.angle_alpha   90.00
_cell.angle_beta   90.00
_cell.angle_gamma   90.00
#
_symmetry.space_group_name_H-M   'P 1'
#
loop_
_entity.id
_entity.type
_entity.pdbx_description
1 polymer ?
#
loop_
_entity_poly.entity_id
_entity_poly.type
_entity_poly.pdbx_seq_one_letter_code
_entity_poly.pdbx_strand_id
1 'polypeptide(L)'
;MTTKHHLDTVSAAGLLVAMGIIYGDIGTSPLYTLRSIIDTHLVEPNLVKGALASVFWTLTLQTSVKYVILILRADNRGEGGIFALYALIRRHARWLTLPAIIGGSALLADGVITPPVSVSSAIEGLTLVYPQIPTVPIVIAILTGLFLIQAFGTSVVGTAFGPIMLVWFSMLAILGIAQISLNPAVVDALNPYYAYWLLTQYPGGFWLLGSVFLCTTGAEALYSDMGHCGRANIRVSWIFVKICLVLNYFGQGAWLLSIQGQRLGERIPFYELMPDWFLPTGIGIATLATIIASQALITGSFTLISEAIRLNFWPKVQLRYPSLQKGQLYVSSINWLLWAGCIGVVLYFKESKNMEAAYGLAITLTMLMTTLLMAYYLYSKKYNSWGVVLFLGVYLALEGAFLVANLIKFPHGGWVSVLIGLLIGGVMVIWLQAFQIKLRLAEYVRLDQYIGAIKELSRDISIPKYATHLVFMSNAGRQSEIESKVIYSIFQKRPKRADIYWFVHVDTTDDPYTMEYKVNTLAPDDAYKVTFRLGFRVEQRINLFFRKVIEDMVRNKEVDITSRYESLSRQNVIGDFRFVVLEKFLSFENELPVYERLIMNVYFFIKGFTPSESRWFGLDSSSVKIEKVPLVIRSVENIQLKRLTS
;
A
#
# COMPACT_ATOMS: atom_id res chain seq x y z
N MET A 1 19.44 8.25 -17.73
CA MET A 1 19.06 9.63 -17.32
C MET A 1 17.89 10.24 -18.11
N THR A 2 17.13 9.51 -18.89
CA THR A 2 16.20 10.07 -19.89
C THR A 2 14.70 9.85 -19.65
N THR A 3 14.28 9.19 -18.58
CA THR A 3 12.85 8.93 -18.31
C THR A 3 12.19 9.85 -17.27
N LYS A 4 12.94 10.73 -16.61
CA LYS A 4 12.41 11.63 -15.55
C LYS A 4 11.69 12.89 -16.08
N HIS A 5 11.91 13.31 -17.32
CA HIS A 5 11.38 14.58 -17.85
C HIS A 5 9.98 14.52 -18.45
N HIS A 6 9.43 13.35 -18.79
CA HIS A 6 8.13 13.27 -19.49
C HIS A 6 6.90 13.31 -18.57
N LEU A 7 7.01 12.94 -17.28
CA LEU A 7 5.85 12.92 -16.36
C LEU A 7 5.55 14.28 -15.71
N ASP A 8 6.50 15.22 -15.69
CA ASP A 8 6.31 16.56 -15.10
C ASP A 8 5.76 17.60 -16.09
N THR A 9 5.57 17.25 -17.35
CA THR A 9 4.96 18.14 -18.37
C THR A 9 3.46 17.92 -18.42
N VAL A 10 2.70 19.03 -18.40
CA VAL A 10 1.24 18.99 -18.59
C VAL A 10 0.93 18.55 -20.01
N SER A 11 0.12 17.51 -20.15
CA SER A 11 -0.33 17.01 -21.44
C SER A 11 -1.81 16.60 -21.38
N ALA A 12 -2.54 16.71 -22.49
CA ALA A 12 -3.94 16.31 -22.56
C ALA A 12 -4.14 14.84 -22.16
N ALA A 13 -3.24 13.95 -22.61
CA ALA A 13 -3.25 12.54 -22.21
C ALA A 13 -2.96 12.37 -20.71
N GLY A 14 -2.00 13.12 -20.14
CA GLY A 14 -1.71 13.09 -18.71
C GLY A 14 -2.86 13.61 -17.86
N LEU A 15 -3.58 14.63 -18.29
CA LEU A 15 -4.78 15.13 -17.63
C LEU A 15 -5.92 14.11 -17.63
N LEU A 16 -6.16 13.43 -18.76
CA LEU A 16 -7.15 12.35 -18.87
C LEU A 16 -6.81 11.16 -17.98
N VAL A 17 -5.54 10.74 -17.97
CA VAL A 17 -5.06 9.66 -17.11
C VAL A 17 -5.23 10.04 -15.64
N ALA A 18 -4.90 11.28 -15.25
CA ALA A 18 -5.11 11.77 -13.90
C ALA A 18 -6.58 11.74 -13.49
N MET A 19 -7.50 12.15 -14.38
CA MET A 19 -8.94 12.08 -14.12
C MET A 19 -9.42 10.64 -13.89
N GLY A 20 -8.94 9.69 -14.66
CA GLY A 20 -9.37 8.30 -14.56
C GLY A 20 -8.82 7.54 -13.35
N ILE A 21 -7.60 7.84 -12.91
CA ILE A 21 -6.95 7.06 -11.85
C ILE A 21 -7.13 7.72 -10.47
N ILE A 22 -7.01 9.05 -10.40
CA ILE A 22 -6.84 9.73 -9.10
C ILE A 22 -8.16 10.19 -8.50
N TYR A 23 -9.09 10.69 -9.32
CA TYR A 23 -10.28 11.36 -8.80
C TYR A 23 -11.52 10.47 -8.75
N GLY A 24 -11.36 9.15 -8.87
CA GLY A 24 -12.47 8.22 -8.80
C GLY A 24 -13.25 8.34 -7.49
N ASP A 25 -12.56 8.18 -6.37
CA ASP A 25 -13.18 8.14 -5.05
C ASP A 25 -13.77 9.50 -4.65
N ILE A 26 -12.98 10.59 -4.75
CA ILE A 26 -13.49 11.94 -4.44
C ILE A 26 -14.61 12.36 -5.41
N GLY A 27 -14.60 11.82 -6.63
CA GLY A 27 -15.62 12.08 -7.65
C GLY A 27 -16.96 11.41 -7.35
N THR A 28 -16.98 10.31 -6.62
CA THR A 28 -18.20 9.58 -6.27
C THR A 28 -18.82 10.03 -4.95
N SER A 29 -18.13 10.84 -4.15
CA SER A 29 -18.63 11.39 -2.88
C SER A 29 -19.96 12.16 -3.00
N PRO A 30 -20.29 12.87 -4.11
CA PRO A 30 -21.61 13.52 -4.26
C PRO A 30 -22.80 12.58 -4.20
N LEU A 31 -22.63 11.28 -4.47
CA LEU A 31 -23.70 10.29 -4.40
C LEU A 31 -24.34 10.17 -3.01
N TYR A 32 -23.55 10.38 -1.95
CA TYR A 32 -23.97 10.09 -0.58
C TYR A 32 -23.73 11.22 0.43
N THR A 33 -22.82 12.17 0.19
CA THR A 33 -22.41 13.16 1.20
C THR A 33 -23.57 14.03 1.70
N LEU A 34 -24.32 14.69 0.82
CA LEU A 34 -25.43 15.57 1.25
C LEU A 34 -26.60 14.77 1.85
N ARG A 35 -26.88 13.56 1.33
CA ARG A 35 -27.83 12.64 1.96
C ARG A 35 -27.43 12.36 3.40
N SER A 36 -26.15 12.08 3.65
CA SER A 36 -25.63 11.80 4.99
C SER A 36 -25.67 13.01 5.93
N ILE A 37 -25.52 14.24 5.43
CA ILE A 37 -25.55 15.45 6.25
C ILE A 37 -27.01 15.80 6.64
N ILE A 38 -27.94 15.75 5.69
CA ILE A 38 -29.34 16.11 5.90
C ILE A 38 -30.09 15.00 6.63
N ASP A 39 -29.89 13.75 6.25
CA ASP A 39 -30.44 12.51 6.85
C ASP A 39 -31.89 12.67 7.38
N THR A 40 -32.07 12.63 8.69
CA THR A 40 -33.36 12.72 9.39
C THR A 40 -33.78 14.15 9.73
N HIS A 41 -32.93 15.14 9.46
CA HIS A 41 -33.21 16.54 9.78
C HIS A 41 -34.29 17.13 8.86
N LEU A 42 -34.99 18.13 9.35
CA LEU A 42 -35.85 18.98 8.50
C LEU A 42 -34.97 19.80 7.57
N VAL A 43 -35.38 19.90 6.32
CA VAL A 43 -34.68 20.72 5.32
C VAL A 43 -34.92 22.20 5.62
N GLU A 44 -33.96 22.83 6.29
CA GLU A 44 -33.98 24.25 6.62
C GLU A 44 -32.97 25.00 5.76
N PRO A 45 -33.25 26.22 5.27
CA PRO A 45 -32.35 26.98 4.43
C PRO A 45 -30.96 27.19 5.04
N ASN A 46 -30.88 27.49 6.32
CA ASN A 46 -29.60 27.71 6.99
C ASN A 46 -28.83 26.41 7.20
N LEU A 47 -29.51 25.28 7.45
CA LEU A 47 -28.87 23.95 7.50
C LEU A 47 -28.26 23.59 6.15
N VAL A 48 -29.02 23.76 5.04
CA VAL A 48 -28.55 23.48 3.69
C VAL A 48 -27.35 24.37 3.31
N LYS A 49 -27.48 25.70 3.52
CA LYS A 49 -26.38 26.65 3.26
C LYS A 49 -25.16 26.35 4.15
N GLY A 50 -25.37 26.01 5.40
CA GLY A 50 -24.32 25.63 6.34
C GLY A 50 -23.59 24.33 5.95
N ALA A 51 -24.34 23.31 5.50
CA ALA A 51 -23.80 22.07 4.98
C ALA A 51 -22.94 22.32 3.73
N LEU A 52 -23.43 23.08 2.75
CA LEU A 52 -22.71 23.42 1.53
C LEU A 52 -21.46 24.24 1.81
N ALA A 53 -21.55 25.26 2.68
CA ALA A 53 -20.40 26.05 3.09
C ALA A 53 -19.33 25.15 3.73
N SER A 54 -19.74 24.24 4.63
CA SER A 54 -18.82 23.30 5.27
C SER A 54 -18.15 22.36 4.25
N VAL A 55 -18.89 21.82 3.28
CA VAL A 55 -18.36 20.99 2.19
C VAL A 55 -17.37 21.80 1.32
N PHE A 56 -17.72 23.00 0.89
CA PHE A 56 -16.88 23.85 0.06
C PHE A 56 -15.53 24.19 0.74
N TRP A 57 -15.61 24.62 1.99
CA TRP A 57 -14.40 25.02 2.73
C TRP A 57 -13.56 23.82 3.15
N THR A 58 -14.18 22.66 3.43
CA THR A 58 -13.46 21.42 3.71
C THR A 58 -12.71 20.94 2.45
N LEU A 59 -13.34 20.89 1.27
CA LEU A 59 -12.68 20.60 0.00
C LEU A 59 -11.53 21.58 -0.28
N THR A 60 -11.73 22.87 0.07
CA THR A 60 -10.71 23.88 -0.15
C THR A 60 -9.53 23.69 0.78
N LEU A 61 -9.75 23.62 2.07
CA LEU A 61 -8.66 23.53 3.07
C LEU A 61 -7.99 22.17 3.04
N GLN A 62 -8.77 21.09 3.06
CA GLN A 62 -8.24 19.73 3.19
C GLN A 62 -7.68 19.22 1.86
N THR A 63 -8.47 19.24 0.78
CA THR A 63 -7.99 18.66 -0.47
C THR A 63 -7.12 19.64 -1.25
N SER A 64 -7.56 20.88 -1.50
CA SER A 64 -6.80 21.80 -2.35
C SER A 64 -5.53 22.30 -1.65
N VAL A 65 -5.64 22.85 -0.44
CA VAL A 65 -4.47 23.45 0.24
C VAL A 65 -3.56 22.37 0.79
N LYS A 66 -4.07 21.43 1.60
CA LYS A 66 -3.23 20.43 2.24
C LYS A 66 -2.64 19.44 1.24
N TYR A 67 -3.50 18.75 0.45
CA TYR A 67 -3.01 17.69 -0.43
C TYR A 67 -2.40 18.22 -1.72
N VAL A 68 -3.14 18.98 -2.52
CA VAL A 68 -2.71 19.39 -3.86
C VAL A 68 -1.58 20.41 -3.85
N ILE A 69 -1.60 21.39 -2.91
CA ILE A 69 -0.57 22.42 -2.84
C ILE A 69 0.64 21.99 -2.01
N LEU A 70 0.40 21.43 -0.79
CA LEU A 70 1.47 21.17 0.16
C LEU A 70 2.00 19.74 0.06
N ILE A 71 1.17 18.72 0.24
CA ILE A 71 1.61 17.32 0.38
C ILE A 71 2.20 16.78 -0.93
N LEU A 72 1.65 17.13 -2.11
CA LEU A 72 2.23 16.74 -3.40
C LEU A 72 3.66 17.24 -3.64
N ARG A 73 4.21 18.10 -2.76
CA ARG A 73 5.63 18.50 -2.82
C ARG A 73 6.56 17.47 -2.18
N ALA A 74 6.03 16.62 -1.31
CA ALA A 74 6.79 15.58 -0.62
C ALA A 74 6.74 14.30 -1.43
N ASP A 75 7.52 14.24 -2.50
CA ASP A 75 7.66 13.05 -3.34
C ASP A 75 8.95 12.28 -3.04
N ASN A 76 8.88 10.98 -3.05
CA ASN A 76 10.03 10.11 -2.97
C ASN A 76 10.31 9.52 -4.37
N ARG A 77 11.16 10.21 -5.14
CA ARG A 77 11.51 9.84 -6.54
C ARG A 77 10.28 9.71 -7.45
N GLY A 78 9.34 10.62 -7.27
CA GLY A 78 8.07 10.66 -8.00
C GLY A 78 6.98 9.77 -7.41
N GLU A 79 7.20 9.08 -6.31
CA GLU A 79 6.18 8.30 -5.60
C GLU A 79 5.66 9.06 -4.38
N GLY A 80 4.35 8.97 -4.13
CA GLY A 80 3.66 9.56 -3.00
C GLY A 80 3.09 8.51 -2.06
N GLY A 81 2.23 8.95 -1.14
CA GLY A 81 1.59 8.07 -0.16
C GLY A 81 2.30 8.08 1.20
N ILE A 82 1.59 7.56 2.20
CA ILE A 82 2.04 7.65 3.60
C ILE A 82 3.37 6.91 3.85
N PHE A 83 3.58 5.75 3.21
CA PHE A 83 4.83 5.01 3.37
C PHE A 83 5.99 5.63 2.60
N ALA A 84 5.73 6.22 1.43
CA ALA A 84 6.73 7.00 0.71
C ALA A 84 7.18 8.23 1.52
N LEU A 85 6.23 8.94 2.14
CA LEU A 85 6.50 10.07 3.04
C LEU A 85 7.32 9.60 4.26
N TYR A 86 6.95 8.50 4.89
CA TYR A 86 7.72 7.93 5.99
C TYR A 86 9.14 7.54 5.56
N ALA A 87 9.32 6.96 4.38
CA ALA A 87 10.64 6.59 3.86
C ALA A 87 11.60 7.77 3.77
N LEU A 88 11.10 8.98 3.47
CA LEU A 88 11.90 10.21 3.42
C LEU A 88 12.45 10.66 4.79
N ILE A 89 11.76 10.31 5.89
CA ILE A 89 12.05 10.82 7.23
C ILE A 89 12.52 9.74 8.22
N ARG A 90 12.37 8.45 7.90
CA ARG A 90 12.63 7.32 8.81
C ARG A 90 14.02 7.30 9.45
N ARG A 91 15.03 7.83 8.75
CA ARG A 91 16.41 7.86 9.24
C ARG A 91 16.59 8.83 10.43
N HIS A 92 15.74 9.84 10.53
CA HIS A 92 15.86 10.92 11.52
C HIS A 92 14.83 10.79 12.65
N ALA A 93 13.70 10.09 12.41
CA ALA A 93 12.58 10.02 13.35
C ALA A 93 11.96 8.61 13.41
N ARG A 94 12.62 7.71 14.14
CA ARG A 94 12.14 6.33 14.31
C ARG A 94 10.78 6.23 15.02
N TRP A 95 10.45 7.20 15.89
CA TRP A 95 9.15 7.23 16.59
C TRP A 95 7.96 7.41 15.64
N LEU A 96 8.18 7.99 14.46
CA LEU A 96 7.15 8.14 13.42
C LEU A 96 6.80 6.82 12.70
N THR A 97 7.45 5.72 13.04
CA THR A 97 7.09 4.38 12.56
C THR A 97 5.67 4.00 12.94
N LEU A 98 5.27 4.28 14.19
CA LEU A 98 3.91 3.97 14.65
C LEU A 98 2.84 4.79 13.91
N PRO A 99 2.94 6.13 13.80
CA PRO A 99 2.08 6.92 12.92
C PRO A 99 2.01 6.41 11.48
N ALA A 100 3.14 6.01 10.89
CA ALA A 100 3.14 5.47 9.52
C ALA A 100 2.37 4.15 9.42
N ILE A 101 2.51 3.25 10.38
CA ILE A 101 1.77 1.98 10.43
C ILE A 101 0.28 2.24 10.64
N ILE A 102 -0.09 3.12 11.60
CA ILE A 102 -1.49 3.44 11.86
C ILE A 102 -2.15 4.02 10.62
N GLY A 103 -1.53 5.02 9.99
CA GLY A 103 -2.13 5.62 8.80
C GLY A 103 -2.15 4.68 7.60
N GLY A 104 -1.09 3.88 7.38
CA GLY A 104 -1.06 2.89 6.30
C GLY A 104 -2.07 1.76 6.49
N SER A 105 -2.26 1.26 7.72
CA SER A 105 -3.25 0.23 8.01
C SER A 105 -4.69 0.77 7.92
N ALA A 106 -4.91 2.03 8.32
CA ALA A 106 -6.19 2.69 8.19
C ALA A 106 -6.55 2.94 6.70
N LEU A 107 -5.56 3.32 5.86
CA LEU A 107 -5.76 3.47 4.42
C LEU A 107 -6.05 2.12 3.73
N LEU A 108 -5.45 1.03 4.18
CA LEU A 108 -5.79 -0.32 3.69
C LEU A 108 -7.19 -0.77 4.14
N ALA A 109 -7.61 -0.39 5.36
CA ALA A 109 -8.97 -0.64 5.84
C ALA A 109 -10.01 0.13 5.01
N ASP A 110 -9.68 1.36 4.60
CA ASP A 110 -10.46 2.14 3.68
C ASP A 110 -10.64 1.44 2.32
N GLY A 111 -9.58 0.84 1.78
CA GLY A 111 -9.65 0.02 0.56
C GLY A 111 -10.61 -1.18 0.64
N VAL A 112 -11.04 -1.59 1.84
CA VAL A 112 -12.07 -2.62 2.06
C VAL A 112 -13.48 -2.01 2.10
N ILE A 113 -13.63 -0.79 2.60
CA ILE A 113 -14.94 -0.18 2.85
C ILE A 113 -15.43 0.65 1.66
N THR A 114 -14.54 1.40 1.03
CA THR A 114 -14.91 2.34 -0.05
C THR A 114 -15.53 1.68 -1.27
N PRO A 115 -15.03 0.56 -1.83
CA PRO A 115 -15.68 -0.08 -2.97
C PRO A 115 -17.14 -0.50 -2.70
N PRO A 116 -17.48 -1.16 -1.56
CA PRO A 116 -18.86 -1.41 -1.17
C PRO A 116 -19.74 -0.17 -1.10
N VAL A 117 -19.28 0.89 -0.42
CA VAL A 117 -20.06 2.13 -0.24
C VAL A 117 -20.36 2.77 -1.59
N SER A 118 -19.34 2.97 -2.42
CA SER A 118 -19.47 3.65 -3.72
C SER A 118 -20.37 2.88 -4.69
N VAL A 119 -20.14 1.56 -4.83
CA VAL A 119 -20.95 0.73 -5.74
C VAL A 119 -22.39 0.61 -5.23
N SER A 120 -22.61 0.43 -3.91
CA SER A 120 -23.97 0.38 -3.34
C SER A 120 -24.71 1.68 -3.57
N SER A 121 -24.08 2.83 -3.32
CA SER A 121 -24.72 4.15 -3.52
C SER A 121 -25.13 4.41 -4.98
N ALA A 122 -24.36 3.88 -5.94
CA ALA A 122 -24.73 3.97 -7.35
C ALA A 122 -25.90 3.03 -7.70
N ILE A 123 -25.85 1.79 -7.23
CA ILE A 123 -26.87 0.77 -7.53
C ILE A 123 -28.19 1.05 -6.80
N GLU A 124 -28.16 1.68 -5.62
CA GLU A 124 -29.38 2.14 -4.93
C GLU A 124 -30.22 3.09 -5.77
N GLY A 125 -29.62 3.83 -6.72
CA GLY A 125 -30.37 4.61 -7.72
C GLY A 125 -31.34 3.78 -8.56
N LEU A 126 -31.06 2.49 -8.78
CA LEU A 126 -31.97 1.60 -9.51
C LEU A 126 -33.30 1.39 -8.79
N THR A 127 -33.36 1.51 -7.45
CA THR A 127 -34.59 1.35 -6.70
C THR A 127 -35.60 2.45 -6.99
N LEU A 128 -35.13 3.62 -7.48
CA LEU A 128 -36.00 4.72 -7.93
C LEU A 128 -36.76 4.36 -9.23
N VAL A 129 -36.16 3.52 -10.09
CA VAL A 129 -36.78 3.04 -11.34
C VAL A 129 -37.49 1.70 -11.13
N TYR A 130 -36.89 0.81 -10.36
CA TYR A 130 -37.37 -0.54 -10.07
C TYR A 130 -37.35 -0.82 -8.55
N PRO A 131 -38.40 -0.48 -7.81
CA PRO A 131 -38.41 -0.54 -6.33
C PRO A 131 -38.16 -1.92 -5.73
N GLN A 132 -38.37 -3.01 -6.48
CA GLN A 132 -38.21 -4.38 -5.98
C GLN A 132 -36.87 -5.03 -6.38
N ILE A 133 -35.95 -4.26 -6.98
CA ILE A 133 -34.69 -4.82 -7.45
C ILE A 133 -33.78 -5.20 -6.27
N PRO A 134 -33.21 -6.41 -6.23
CA PRO A 134 -32.30 -6.80 -5.16
C PRO A 134 -30.92 -6.16 -5.39
N THR A 135 -30.62 -5.08 -4.68
CA THR A 135 -29.35 -4.32 -4.84
C THR A 135 -28.14 -5.12 -4.38
N VAL A 136 -28.20 -5.82 -3.25
CA VAL A 136 -27.11 -6.56 -2.64
C VAL A 136 -26.47 -7.59 -3.58
N PRO A 137 -27.22 -8.50 -4.25
CA PRO A 137 -26.62 -9.43 -5.21
C PRO A 137 -25.95 -8.75 -6.41
N ILE A 138 -26.50 -7.63 -6.88
CA ILE A 138 -25.91 -6.87 -8.00
C ILE A 138 -24.57 -6.27 -7.57
N VAL A 139 -24.51 -5.65 -6.40
CA VAL A 139 -23.27 -5.10 -5.84
C VAL A 139 -22.21 -6.19 -5.67
N ILE A 140 -22.58 -7.35 -5.12
CA ILE A 140 -21.68 -8.50 -4.98
C ILE A 140 -21.16 -8.97 -6.34
N ALA A 141 -22.03 -9.05 -7.35
CA ALA A 141 -21.64 -9.46 -8.70
C ALA A 141 -20.63 -8.47 -9.33
N ILE A 142 -20.88 -7.16 -9.21
CA ILE A 142 -19.99 -6.10 -9.71
C ILE A 142 -18.64 -6.16 -9.00
N LEU A 143 -18.62 -6.20 -7.67
CA LEU A 143 -17.37 -6.29 -6.89
C LEU A 143 -16.60 -7.56 -7.24
N THR A 144 -17.28 -8.72 -7.30
CA THR A 144 -16.62 -9.98 -7.66
C THR A 144 -16.01 -9.92 -9.05
N GLY A 145 -16.74 -9.38 -10.03
CA GLY A 145 -16.24 -9.14 -11.38
C GLY A 145 -14.99 -8.24 -11.40
N LEU A 146 -15.02 -7.16 -10.60
CA LEU A 146 -13.88 -6.25 -10.42
C LEU A 146 -12.63 -6.98 -9.91
N PHE A 147 -12.75 -7.77 -8.85
CA PHE A 147 -11.63 -8.50 -8.27
C PHE A 147 -11.12 -9.64 -9.18
N LEU A 148 -11.97 -10.26 -9.99
CA LEU A 148 -11.56 -11.26 -10.99
C LEU A 148 -10.73 -10.64 -12.12
N ILE A 149 -11.12 -9.45 -12.60
CA ILE A 149 -10.42 -8.76 -13.70
C ILE A 149 -9.02 -8.28 -13.29
N GLN A 150 -8.76 -8.04 -11.99
CA GLN A 150 -7.44 -7.58 -11.49
C GLN A 150 -6.27 -8.44 -11.97
N ALA A 151 -6.46 -9.75 -12.04
CA ALA A 151 -5.40 -10.69 -12.43
C ALA A 151 -4.89 -10.49 -13.86
N PHE A 152 -5.73 -9.94 -14.74
CA PHE A 152 -5.38 -9.69 -16.16
C PHE A 152 -4.68 -8.35 -16.37
N GLY A 153 -4.63 -7.50 -15.34
CA GLY A 153 -4.08 -6.16 -15.41
C GLY A 153 -5.07 -5.13 -15.95
N THR A 154 -4.85 -3.87 -15.56
CA THR A 154 -5.76 -2.75 -15.87
C THR A 154 -5.34 -1.95 -17.11
N SER A 155 -4.32 -2.38 -17.85
CA SER A 155 -3.75 -1.61 -18.97
C SER A 155 -4.76 -1.34 -20.09
N VAL A 156 -5.58 -2.32 -20.42
CA VAL A 156 -6.57 -2.22 -21.51
C VAL A 156 -7.79 -1.40 -21.06
N VAL A 157 -8.29 -1.68 -19.85
CA VAL A 157 -9.48 -1.00 -19.31
C VAL A 157 -9.13 0.44 -18.86
N GLY A 158 -7.91 0.64 -18.36
CA GLY A 158 -7.44 1.94 -17.85
C GLY A 158 -7.43 3.07 -18.89
N THR A 159 -7.30 2.76 -20.18
CA THR A 159 -7.38 3.77 -21.25
C THR A 159 -8.78 4.38 -21.38
N ALA A 160 -9.83 3.62 -21.02
CA ALA A 160 -11.21 4.10 -21.05
C ALA A 160 -11.59 4.91 -19.79
N PHE A 161 -10.83 4.78 -18.68
CA PHE A 161 -11.17 5.44 -17.41
C PHE A 161 -11.19 6.97 -17.51
N GLY A 162 -10.20 7.56 -18.18
CA GLY A 162 -10.13 9.00 -18.35
C GLY A 162 -11.34 9.59 -19.07
N PRO A 163 -11.69 9.11 -20.26
CA PRO A 163 -12.89 9.54 -21.00
C PRO A 163 -14.19 9.33 -20.21
N ILE A 164 -14.37 8.19 -19.54
CA ILE A 164 -15.57 7.92 -18.74
C ILE A 164 -15.67 8.90 -17.57
N MET A 165 -14.56 9.14 -16.86
CA MET A 165 -14.55 10.11 -15.76
C MET A 165 -14.72 11.56 -16.24
N LEU A 166 -14.27 11.90 -17.44
CA LEU A 166 -14.56 13.20 -18.04
C LEU A 166 -16.07 13.38 -18.27
N VAL A 167 -16.75 12.35 -18.81
CA VAL A 167 -18.21 12.35 -18.97
C VAL A 167 -18.90 12.48 -17.61
N TRP A 168 -18.44 11.72 -16.62
CA TRP A 168 -18.95 11.78 -15.24
C TRP A 168 -18.85 13.18 -14.64
N PHE A 169 -17.67 13.81 -14.62
CA PHE A 169 -17.49 15.15 -14.07
C PHE A 169 -18.27 16.21 -14.86
N SER A 170 -18.34 16.08 -16.17
CA SER A 170 -19.13 16.97 -17.00
C SER A 170 -20.63 16.86 -16.70
N MET A 171 -21.13 15.63 -16.48
CA MET A 171 -22.51 15.38 -16.05
C MET A 171 -22.78 16.02 -14.67
N LEU A 172 -21.86 15.86 -13.70
CA LEU A 172 -21.98 16.51 -12.39
C LEU A 172 -22.14 18.03 -12.51
N ALA A 173 -21.31 18.67 -13.35
CA ALA A 173 -21.35 20.10 -13.54
C ALA A 173 -22.64 20.56 -14.23
N ILE A 174 -23.08 19.89 -15.31
CA ILE A 174 -24.28 20.24 -16.08
C ILE A 174 -25.52 20.13 -15.18
N LEU A 175 -25.69 18.99 -14.46
CA LEU A 175 -26.82 18.81 -13.56
C LEU A 175 -26.80 19.84 -12.42
N GLY A 176 -25.61 20.15 -11.89
CA GLY A 176 -25.44 21.18 -10.87
C GLY A 176 -25.85 22.57 -11.35
N ILE A 177 -25.36 22.99 -12.51
CA ILE A 177 -25.69 24.30 -13.09
C ILE A 177 -27.20 24.41 -13.37
N ALA A 178 -27.81 23.36 -13.91
CA ALA A 178 -29.24 23.34 -14.19
C ALA A 178 -30.08 23.64 -12.96
N GLN A 179 -29.75 23.02 -11.83
CA GLN A 179 -30.49 23.24 -10.55
C GLN A 179 -30.15 24.58 -9.90
N ILE A 180 -28.87 25.00 -9.93
CA ILE A 180 -28.47 26.32 -9.40
C ILE A 180 -29.24 27.45 -10.14
N SER A 181 -29.47 27.30 -11.45
CA SER A 181 -30.20 28.29 -12.23
C SER A 181 -31.67 28.48 -11.79
N LEU A 182 -32.28 27.41 -11.21
CA LEU A 182 -33.63 27.44 -10.65
C LEU A 182 -33.68 28.11 -9.28
N ASN A 183 -32.63 27.96 -8.48
CA ASN A 183 -32.55 28.57 -7.15
C ASN A 183 -31.15 29.16 -6.87
N PRO A 184 -30.86 30.36 -7.41
CA PRO A 184 -29.53 30.98 -7.28
C PRO A 184 -29.15 31.38 -5.85
N ALA A 185 -30.12 31.47 -4.92
CA ALA A 185 -29.86 31.80 -3.51
C ALA A 185 -28.93 30.80 -2.80
N VAL A 186 -28.71 29.64 -3.41
CA VAL A 186 -27.76 28.63 -2.90
C VAL A 186 -26.30 29.13 -2.94
N VAL A 187 -25.98 30.06 -3.84
CA VAL A 187 -24.61 30.62 -4.02
C VAL A 187 -24.14 31.39 -2.78
N ASP A 188 -25.06 31.91 -1.98
CA ASP A 188 -24.73 32.52 -0.68
C ASP A 188 -23.92 31.59 0.23
N ALA A 189 -24.04 30.26 0.07
CA ALA A 189 -23.30 29.26 0.83
C ALA A 189 -21.78 29.29 0.57
N LEU A 190 -21.27 30.06 -0.38
CA LEU A 190 -19.82 30.33 -0.51
C LEU A 190 -19.28 31.13 0.69
N ASN A 191 -20.16 31.91 1.37
CA ASN A 191 -19.78 32.67 2.55
C ASN A 191 -19.48 31.72 3.71
N PRO A 192 -18.26 31.76 4.30
CA PRO A 192 -17.87 30.89 5.43
C PRO A 192 -18.72 31.12 6.68
N TYR A 193 -19.46 32.22 6.76
CA TYR A 193 -20.38 32.50 7.86
C TYR A 193 -21.40 31.37 8.04
N TYR A 194 -21.91 30.77 6.97
CA TYR A 194 -22.89 29.67 7.07
C TYR A 194 -22.25 28.39 7.68
N ALA A 195 -20.98 28.12 7.38
CA ALA A 195 -20.27 27.02 8.03
C ALA A 195 -20.09 27.30 9.54
N TYR A 196 -19.69 28.52 9.90
CA TYR A 196 -19.60 28.96 11.30
C TYR A 196 -20.95 28.85 12.01
N TRP A 197 -22.04 29.33 11.37
CA TRP A 197 -23.39 29.24 11.91
C TRP A 197 -23.81 27.79 12.15
N LEU A 198 -23.55 26.88 11.20
CA LEU A 198 -23.85 25.46 11.35
C LEU A 198 -23.16 24.87 12.55
N LEU A 199 -21.88 25.18 12.76
CA LEU A 199 -21.08 24.60 13.83
C LEU A 199 -21.44 25.14 15.21
N THR A 200 -21.89 26.39 15.31
CA THR A 200 -22.06 27.09 16.59
C THR A 200 -23.52 27.31 16.99
N GLN A 201 -24.43 27.45 16.04
CA GLN A 201 -25.81 27.84 16.27
C GLN A 201 -26.79 26.69 16.01
N TYR A 202 -26.45 25.76 15.09
CA TYR A 202 -27.35 24.65 14.79
C TYR A 202 -27.22 23.54 15.86
N PRO A 203 -28.36 23.07 16.44
CA PRO A 203 -28.33 22.01 17.43
C PRO A 203 -27.69 20.73 16.88
N GLY A 204 -26.57 20.32 17.47
CA GLY A 204 -25.84 19.15 17.00
C GLY A 204 -25.01 19.39 15.74
N GLY A 205 -24.89 20.63 15.26
CA GLY A 205 -24.17 20.96 14.00
C GLY A 205 -22.71 20.52 13.97
N PHE A 206 -22.01 20.53 15.11
CA PHE A 206 -20.65 20.00 15.22
C PHE A 206 -20.57 18.53 14.79
N TRP A 207 -21.54 17.71 15.14
CA TRP A 207 -21.54 16.28 14.82
C TRP A 207 -21.77 16.00 13.35
N LEU A 208 -22.39 16.95 12.62
CA LEU A 208 -22.56 16.86 11.16
C LEU A 208 -21.22 16.93 10.41
N LEU A 209 -20.16 17.42 11.06
CA LEU A 209 -18.80 17.38 10.50
C LEU A 209 -18.37 15.96 10.12
N GLY A 210 -18.81 14.94 10.86
CA GLY A 210 -18.56 13.54 10.52
C GLY A 210 -19.17 13.11 9.17
N SER A 211 -20.24 13.76 8.73
CA SER A 211 -20.84 13.54 7.40
C SER A 211 -20.28 14.50 6.36
N VAL A 212 -19.99 15.77 6.74
CA VAL A 212 -19.28 16.72 5.87
C VAL A 212 -17.93 16.16 5.42
N PHE A 213 -17.21 15.49 6.32
CA PHE A 213 -15.91 14.89 6.03
C PHE A 213 -15.92 13.94 4.83
N LEU A 214 -17.06 13.28 4.55
CA LEU A 214 -17.20 12.37 3.40
C LEU A 214 -16.89 13.02 2.05
N CYS A 215 -17.02 14.35 1.92
CA CYS A 215 -16.69 15.05 0.68
C CYS A 215 -15.18 15.03 0.35
N THR A 216 -14.30 14.72 1.32
CA THR A 216 -12.84 14.71 1.14
C THR A 216 -12.26 13.32 1.02
N THR A 217 -13.08 12.29 1.03
CA THR A 217 -12.64 10.92 0.78
C THR A 217 -11.93 10.84 -0.57
N GLY A 218 -10.87 10.03 -0.65
CA GLY A 218 -10.03 9.98 -1.86
C GLY A 218 -8.90 11.02 -1.92
N ALA A 219 -8.83 12.01 -1.01
CA ALA A 219 -7.72 12.95 -0.99
C ALA A 219 -6.36 12.27 -0.65
N GLU A 220 -6.36 11.22 0.17
CA GLU A 220 -5.17 10.40 0.44
C GLU A 220 -4.76 9.58 -0.79
N ALA A 221 -5.73 9.01 -1.51
CA ALA A 221 -5.48 8.27 -2.74
C ALA A 221 -4.81 9.16 -3.81
N LEU A 222 -5.23 10.44 -3.91
CA LEU A 222 -4.62 11.44 -4.78
C LEU A 222 -3.10 11.58 -4.54
N TYR A 223 -2.66 11.52 -3.29
CA TYR A 223 -1.25 11.57 -2.95
C TYR A 223 -0.56 10.23 -3.22
N SER A 224 -1.21 9.12 -2.93
CA SER A 224 -0.67 7.76 -3.14
C SER A 224 -0.38 7.48 -4.62
N ASP A 225 -1.28 7.90 -5.51
CA ASP A 225 -1.20 7.63 -6.94
C ASP A 225 -0.44 8.69 -7.76
N MET A 226 0.23 9.63 -7.08
CA MET A 226 1.00 10.70 -7.72
C MET A 226 2.05 10.17 -8.72
N GLY A 227 2.62 9.01 -8.44
CA GLY A 227 3.65 8.39 -9.28
C GLY A 227 3.18 7.98 -10.68
N HIS A 228 1.86 7.85 -10.89
CA HIS A 228 1.28 7.45 -12.16
C HIS A 228 1.04 8.62 -13.12
N CYS A 229 0.70 9.79 -12.58
CA CYS A 229 0.18 10.91 -13.37
C CYS A 229 1.11 12.12 -13.40
N GLY A 230 2.03 12.22 -12.45
CA GLY A 230 2.87 13.40 -12.27
C GLY A 230 2.15 14.57 -11.59
N ARG A 231 2.87 15.30 -10.76
CA ARG A 231 2.34 16.39 -9.94
C ARG A 231 1.66 17.50 -10.72
N ALA A 232 2.21 17.89 -11.89
CA ALA A 232 1.68 18.98 -12.68
C ALA A 232 0.30 18.66 -13.27
N ASN A 233 0.12 17.46 -13.81
CA ASN A 233 -1.16 17.01 -14.34
C ASN A 233 -2.24 16.96 -13.24
N ILE A 234 -1.89 16.48 -12.04
CA ILE A 234 -2.81 16.44 -10.89
C ILE A 234 -3.28 17.84 -10.50
N ARG A 235 -2.37 18.81 -10.41
CA ARG A 235 -2.74 20.19 -10.03
C ARG A 235 -3.68 20.85 -11.01
N VAL A 236 -3.44 20.65 -12.29
CA VAL A 236 -4.26 21.28 -13.35
C VAL A 236 -5.63 20.60 -13.43
N SER A 237 -5.68 19.25 -13.46
CA SER A 237 -6.94 18.52 -13.51
C SER A 237 -7.81 18.72 -12.26
N TRP A 238 -7.19 18.92 -11.08
CA TRP A 238 -7.91 19.23 -9.85
C TRP A 238 -8.77 20.49 -9.94
N ILE A 239 -8.32 21.50 -10.66
CA ILE A 239 -9.12 22.74 -10.84
C ILE A 239 -10.46 22.40 -11.51
N PHE A 240 -10.43 21.64 -12.60
CA PHE A 240 -11.63 21.20 -13.30
C PHE A 240 -12.50 20.32 -12.41
N VAL A 241 -11.94 19.29 -11.79
CA VAL A 241 -12.65 18.35 -10.92
C VAL A 241 -13.32 19.09 -9.75
N LYS A 242 -12.59 19.99 -9.07
CA LYS A 242 -13.15 20.78 -7.95
C LYS A 242 -14.34 21.63 -8.39
N ILE A 243 -14.25 22.29 -9.55
CA ILE A 243 -15.36 23.10 -10.09
C ILE A 243 -16.58 22.20 -10.31
N CYS A 244 -16.42 21.02 -10.95
CA CYS A 244 -17.52 20.11 -11.21
C CYS A 244 -18.16 19.60 -9.91
N LEU A 245 -17.35 19.23 -8.89
CA LEU A 245 -17.83 18.79 -7.58
C LEU A 245 -18.61 19.90 -6.87
N VAL A 246 -18.07 21.11 -6.81
CA VAL A 246 -18.74 22.25 -6.16
C VAL A 246 -20.07 22.56 -6.85
N LEU A 247 -20.09 22.61 -8.18
CA LEU A 247 -21.33 22.82 -8.92
C LEU A 247 -22.38 21.75 -8.61
N ASN A 248 -21.99 20.49 -8.53
CA ASN A 248 -22.91 19.42 -8.20
C ASN A 248 -23.45 19.53 -6.77
N TYR A 249 -22.58 19.75 -5.77
CA TYR A 249 -23.03 19.94 -4.40
C TYR A 249 -23.98 21.12 -4.24
N PHE A 250 -23.68 22.25 -4.89
CA PHE A 250 -24.55 23.42 -4.89
C PHE A 250 -25.87 23.17 -5.66
N GLY A 251 -25.83 22.36 -6.72
CA GLY A 251 -27.05 21.92 -7.40
C GLY A 251 -27.94 21.09 -6.51
N GLN A 252 -27.38 20.10 -5.77
CA GLN A 252 -28.11 19.32 -4.78
C GLN A 252 -28.69 20.22 -3.69
N GLY A 253 -27.92 21.22 -3.23
CA GLY A 253 -28.40 22.21 -2.28
C GLY A 253 -29.54 23.08 -2.83
N ALA A 254 -29.48 23.48 -4.09
CA ALA A 254 -30.56 24.24 -4.74
C ALA A 254 -31.85 23.44 -4.81
N TRP A 255 -31.76 22.14 -5.12
CA TRP A 255 -32.90 21.22 -5.06
C TRP A 255 -33.43 21.06 -3.63
N LEU A 256 -32.53 20.85 -2.64
CA LEU A 256 -32.94 20.79 -1.22
C LEU A 256 -33.71 22.03 -0.77
N LEU A 257 -33.27 23.24 -1.18
CA LEU A 257 -33.99 24.46 -0.86
C LEU A 257 -35.40 24.52 -1.48
N SER A 258 -35.67 23.77 -2.56
CA SER A 258 -37.03 23.70 -3.15
C SER A 258 -38.02 22.87 -2.32
N ILE A 259 -37.49 21.96 -1.46
CA ILE A 259 -38.28 21.09 -0.57
C ILE A 259 -38.18 21.51 0.90
N GLN A 260 -37.91 22.81 1.14
CA GLN A 260 -37.79 23.30 2.52
C GLN A 260 -39.01 22.96 3.38
N GLY A 261 -38.80 22.69 4.67
CA GLY A 261 -39.83 22.27 5.63
C GLY A 261 -40.23 20.80 5.56
N GLN A 262 -39.68 20.04 4.59
CA GLN A 262 -39.90 18.60 4.48
C GLN A 262 -38.70 17.81 5.04
N ARG A 263 -38.91 16.53 5.35
CA ARG A 263 -37.82 15.59 5.61
C ARG A 263 -37.39 14.93 4.29
N LEU A 264 -36.12 14.56 4.20
CA LEU A 264 -35.57 13.91 3.01
C LEU A 264 -36.23 12.54 2.72
N GLY A 265 -36.50 11.73 3.74
CA GLY A 265 -37.05 10.38 3.61
C GLY A 265 -36.10 9.47 2.81
N GLU A 266 -36.67 8.70 1.89
CA GLU A 266 -35.91 7.79 1.02
C GLU A 266 -35.32 8.47 -0.22
N ARG A 267 -35.53 9.78 -0.40
CA ARG A 267 -35.03 10.52 -1.57
C ARG A 267 -33.51 10.65 -1.50
N ILE A 268 -32.88 10.53 -2.67
CA ILE A 268 -31.43 10.67 -2.82
C ILE A 268 -31.15 11.97 -3.58
N PRO A 269 -30.65 13.03 -2.92
CA PRO A 269 -30.51 14.36 -3.51
C PRO A 269 -29.77 14.37 -4.85
N PHE A 270 -28.80 13.49 -5.01
CA PHE A 270 -28.02 13.36 -6.24
C PHE A 270 -28.89 12.96 -7.44
N TYR A 271 -29.75 11.95 -7.30
CA TYR A 271 -30.60 11.47 -8.39
C TYR A 271 -31.79 12.37 -8.67
N GLU A 272 -32.23 13.13 -7.68
CA GLU A 272 -33.30 14.13 -7.84
C GLU A 272 -32.92 15.33 -8.73
N LEU A 273 -31.61 15.47 -9.06
CA LEU A 273 -31.16 16.46 -10.02
C LEU A 273 -31.45 16.05 -11.46
N MET A 274 -31.75 14.76 -11.68
CA MET A 274 -31.90 14.21 -13.02
C MET A 274 -33.34 14.22 -13.47
N PRO A 275 -33.63 14.62 -14.73
CA PRO A 275 -34.96 14.40 -15.28
C PRO A 275 -35.21 12.91 -15.51
N ASP A 276 -36.49 12.49 -15.44
CA ASP A 276 -36.91 11.07 -15.48
C ASP A 276 -36.35 10.32 -16.68
N TRP A 277 -36.31 10.97 -17.85
CA TRP A 277 -35.78 10.34 -19.08
C TRP A 277 -34.28 10.06 -19.02
N PHE A 278 -33.55 10.81 -18.22
CA PHE A 278 -32.08 10.71 -18.11
C PHE A 278 -31.66 9.80 -16.93
N LEU A 279 -32.53 9.61 -15.95
CA LEU A 279 -32.25 8.89 -14.72
C LEU A 279 -31.59 7.49 -14.95
N PRO A 280 -32.11 6.61 -15.86
CA PRO A 280 -31.45 5.32 -16.09
C PRO A 280 -30.04 5.46 -16.68
N THR A 281 -29.82 6.42 -17.56
CA THR A 281 -28.51 6.69 -18.15
C THR A 281 -27.55 7.25 -17.09
N GLY A 282 -28.03 8.17 -16.24
CA GLY A 282 -27.27 8.75 -15.15
C GLY A 282 -26.83 7.71 -14.12
N ILE A 283 -27.70 6.76 -13.78
CA ILE A 283 -27.36 5.61 -12.90
C ILE A 283 -26.28 4.74 -13.57
N GLY A 284 -26.38 4.47 -14.86
CA GLY A 284 -25.37 3.72 -15.61
C GLY A 284 -23.99 4.41 -15.58
N ILE A 285 -23.95 5.73 -15.81
CA ILE A 285 -22.72 6.52 -15.74
C ILE A 285 -22.16 6.53 -14.31
N ALA A 286 -23.01 6.71 -13.29
CA ALA A 286 -22.63 6.66 -11.88
C ALA A 286 -22.01 5.28 -11.51
N THR A 287 -22.64 4.19 -11.96
CA THR A 287 -22.14 2.83 -11.73
C THR A 287 -20.75 2.64 -12.37
N LEU A 288 -20.56 3.11 -13.61
CA LEU A 288 -19.24 3.06 -14.25
C LEU A 288 -18.20 3.89 -13.49
N ALA A 289 -18.56 5.07 -13.02
CA ALA A 289 -17.67 5.92 -12.22
C ALA A 289 -17.28 5.25 -10.90
N THR A 290 -18.21 4.59 -10.20
CA THR A 290 -17.93 3.87 -8.95
C THR A 290 -17.10 2.59 -9.16
N ILE A 291 -17.26 1.91 -10.29
CA ILE A 291 -16.40 0.80 -10.72
C ILE A 291 -14.95 1.30 -10.91
N ILE A 292 -14.77 2.44 -11.58
CA ILE A 292 -13.45 3.05 -11.80
C ILE A 292 -12.83 3.49 -10.47
N ALA A 293 -13.61 4.11 -9.59
CA ALA A 293 -13.17 4.51 -8.26
C ALA A 293 -12.69 3.32 -7.43
N SER A 294 -13.48 2.24 -7.41
CA SER A 294 -13.14 1.00 -6.73
C SER A 294 -11.88 0.36 -7.29
N GLN A 295 -11.72 0.37 -8.61
CA GLN A 295 -10.54 -0.14 -9.30
C GLN A 295 -9.27 0.61 -8.89
N ALA A 296 -9.32 1.93 -8.81
CA ALA A 296 -8.20 2.77 -8.39
C ALA A 296 -7.76 2.45 -6.94
N LEU A 297 -8.71 2.31 -6.02
CA LEU A 297 -8.43 1.97 -4.61
C LEU A 297 -7.84 0.58 -4.43
N ILE A 298 -8.33 -0.41 -5.18
CA ILE A 298 -7.79 -1.79 -5.14
C ILE A 298 -6.33 -1.77 -5.61
N THR A 299 -6.02 -1.10 -6.71
CA THR A 299 -4.64 -0.99 -7.22
C THR A 299 -3.74 -0.17 -6.30
N GLY A 300 -4.26 0.91 -5.71
CA GLY A 300 -3.59 1.69 -4.67
C GLY A 300 -3.23 0.86 -3.44
N SER A 301 -4.13 -0.04 -3.02
CA SER A 301 -3.87 -0.97 -1.92
C SER A 301 -2.73 -1.94 -2.23
N PHE A 302 -2.60 -2.44 -3.48
CA PHE A 302 -1.45 -3.27 -3.87
C PHE A 302 -0.14 -2.49 -3.83
N THR A 303 -0.14 -1.25 -4.29
CA THR A 303 1.04 -0.37 -4.23
C THR A 303 1.45 -0.14 -2.78
N LEU A 304 0.50 0.18 -1.91
CA LEU A 304 0.75 0.39 -0.48
C LEU A 304 1.34 -0.85 0.20
N ILE A 305 0.84 -2.05 -0.12
CA ILE A 305 1.41 -3.31 0.38
C ILE A 305 2.84 -3.53 -0.15
N SER A 306 3.10 -3.22 -1.41
CA SER A 306 4.47 -3.31 -1.97
C SER A 306 5.44 -2.41 -1.22
N GLU A 307 5.04 -1.19 -0.88
CA GLU A 307 5.84 -0.26 -0.07
C GLU A 307 6.02 -0.77 1.37
N ALA A 308 4.95 -1.32 1.98
CA ALA A 308 5.03 -1.94 3.31
C ALA A 308 6.03 -3.11 3.35
N ILE A 309 6.07 -3.95 2.32
CA ILE A 309 7.06 -5.03 2.19
C ILE A 309 8.49 -4.46 2.16
N ARG A 310 8.74 -3.40 1.40
CA ARG A 310 10.07 -2.74 1.33
C ARG A 310 10.51 -2.12 2.65
N LEU A 311 9.55 -1.65 3.44
CA LEU A 311 9.80 -1.10 4.78
C LEU A 311 9.88 -2.18 5.86
N ASN A 312 9.72 -3.45 5.52
CA ASN A 312 9.61 -4.59 6.44
C ASN A 312 8.43 -4.45 7.41
N PHE A 313 7.33 -3.84 6.96
CA PHE A 313 6.06 -3.79 7.70
C PHE A 313 5.13 -4.93 7.33
N TRP A 314 5.30 -5.54 6.16
CA TRP A 314 4.44 -6.60 5.66
C TRP A 314 5.24 -7.83 5.23
N PRO A 315 4.65 -9.05 5.34
CA PRO A 315 5.26 -10.27 4.85
C PRO A 315 5.62 -10.19 3.35
N LYS A 316 6.70 -10.84 2.95
CA LYS A 316 7.06 -10.99 1.54
C LYS A 316 6.00 -11.85 0.85
N VAL A 317 5.22 -11.26 -0.06
CA VAL A 317 4.23 -11.94 -0.90
C VAL A 317 4.62 -11.83 -2.37
N GLN A 318 4.12 -12.75 -3.19
CA GLN A 318 4.43 -12.75 -4.60
C GLN A 318 3.80 -11.54 -5.29
N LEU A 319 4.64 -10.66 -5.82
CA LEU A 319 4.25 -9.51 -6.61
C LEU A 319 4.28 -9.90 -8.09
N ARG A 320 3.20 -9.62 -8.83
CA ARG A 320 3.13 -9.80 -10.27
C ARG A 320 2.97 -8.45 -10.94
N TYR A 321 3.61 -8.26 -12.07
CA TYR A 321 3.54 -7.02 -12.86
C TYR A 321 2.88 -7.34 -14.20
N PRO A 322 1.54 -7.18 -14.32
CA PRO A 322 0.81 -7.53 -15.54
C PRO A 322 1.19 -6.70 -16.76
N SER A 323 1.74 -5.50 -16.55
CA SER A 323 2.16 -4.62 -17.65
C SER A 323 3.53 -3.98 -17.42
N LEU A 324 4.09 -3.39 -18.48
CA LEU A 324 5.35 -2.64 -18.42
C LEU A 324 5.18 -1.24 -17.80
N GLN A 325 3.97 -0.79 -17.57
CA GLN A 325 3.72 0.53 -16.98
C GLN A 325 4.04 0.52 -15.47
N LYS A 326 4.71 1.57 -15.01
CA LYS A 326 5.02 1.76 -13.59
C LYS A 326 3.72 1.82 -12.79
N GLY A 327 3.63 1.01 -11.73
CA GLY A 327 2.50 1.03 -10.79
C GLY A 327 1.41 0.00 -11.06
N GLN A 328 1.37 -0.66 -12.20
CA GLN A 328 0.47 -1.78 -12.39
C GLN A 328 1.05 -3.03 -11.70
N LEU A 329 0.61 -3.22 -10.48
CA LEU A 329 1.01 -4.29 -9.59
C LEU A 329 -0.21 -5.13 -9.21
N TYR A 330 -0.06 -6.44 -9.19
CA TYR A 330 -1.06 -7.38 -8.72
C TYR A 330 -0.51 -8.27 -7.61
N VAL A 331 -1.27 -8.35 -6.52
CA VAL A 331 -0.94 -9.17 -5.35
C VAL A 331 -2.11 -10.10 -5.05
N SER A 332 -2.00 -11.36 -5.50
CA SER A 332 -3.11 -12.32 -5.44
C SER A 332 -3.68 -12.53 -4.03
N SER A 333 -2.83 -12.67 -3.01
CA SER A 333 -3.27 -12.86 -1.62
C SER A 333 -4.05 -11.66 -1.08
N ILE A 334 -3.59 -10.45 -1.41
CA ILE A 334 -4.26 -9.21 -0.98
C ILE A 334 -5.56 -9.00 -1.75
N ASN A 335 -5.57 -9.32 -3.05
CA ASN A 335 -6.77 -9.24 -3.88
C ASN A 335 -7.92 -10.02 -3.27
N TRP A 336 -7.70 -11.28 -2.92
CA TRP A 336 -8.75 -12.12 -2.33
C TRP A 336 -9.09 -11.75 -0.89
N LEU A 337 -8.14 -11.22 -0.13
CA LEU A 337 -8.39 -10.68 1.20
C LEU A 337 -9.30 -9.44 1.14
N LEU A 338 -9.00 -8.50 0.24
CA LEU A 338 -9.82 -7.31 0.01
C LEU A 338 -11.21 -7.70 -0.50
N TRP A 339 -11.30 -8.65 -1.46
CA TRP A 339 -12.58 -9.17 -1.93
C TRP A 339 -13.44 -9.71 -0.79
N ALA A 340 -12.88 -10.59 0.04
CA ALA A 340 -13.60 -11.18 1.17
C ALA A 340 -14.05 -10.10 2.17
N GLY A 341 -13.21 -9.10 2.44
CA GLY A 341 -13.55 -7.96 3.27
C GLY A 341 -14.68 -7.13 2.67
N CYS A 342 -14.60 -6.77 1.39
CA CYS A 342 -15.65 -6.02 0.69
C CYS A 342 -16.99 -6.75 0.70
N ILE A 343 -16.99 -8.06 0.39
CA ILE A 343 -18.21 -8.87 0.44
C ILE A 343 -18.76 -8.97 1.86
N GLY A 344 -17.89 -9.13 2.87
CA GLY A 344 -18.28 -9.11 4.27
C GLY A 344 -18.97 -7.80 4.68
N VAL A 345 -18.45 -6.65 4.23
CA VAL A 345 -19.06 -5.32 4.46
C VAL A 345 -20.44 -5.22 3.81
N VAL A 346 -20.57 -5.64 2.53
CA VAL A 346 -21.86 -5.63 1.82
C VAL A 346 -22.91 -6.49 2.52
N LEU A 347 -22.54 -7.71 2.93
CA LEU A 347 -23.45 -8.63 3.59
C LEU A 347 -23.87 -8.16 4.99
N TYR A 348 -22.97 -7.50 5.71
CA TYR A 348 -23.22 -7.01 7.07
C TYR A 348 -24.12 -5.77 7.05
N PHE A 349 -23.78 -4.77 6.25
CA PHE A 349 -24.47 -3.47 6.26
C PHE A 349 -25.68 -3.40 5.31
N LYS A 350 -25.63 -4.11 4.18
CA LYS A 350 -26.64 -4.20 3.12
C LYS A 350 -26.92 -2.90 2.35
N GLU A 351 -27.00 -1.77 3.04
CA GLU A 351 -27.32 -0.44 2.49
C GLU A 351 -26.12 0.50 2.61
N SER A 352 -25.93 1.40 1.61
CA SER A 352 -24.83 2.36 1.60
C SER A 352 -24.86 3.29 2.81
N LYS A 353 -26.03 3.73 3.23
CA LYS A 353 -26.24 4.59 4.39
C LYS A 353 -25.62 4.02 5.67
N ASN A 354 -25.76 2.71 5.90
CA ASN A 354 -25.17 2.03 7.06
C ASN A 354 -23.65 1.89 6.93
N MET A 355 -23.14 1.73 5.70
CA MET A 355 -21.70 1.65 5.42
C MET A 355 -20.97 2.99 5.63
N GLU A 356 -21.65 4.12 5.38
CA GLU A 356 -21.08 5.47 5.56
C GLU A 356 -20.63 5.72 7.01
N ALA A 357 -21.27 5.09 7.99
CA ALA A 357 -20.85 5.17 9.39
C ALA A 357 -19.47 4.53 9.63
N ALA A 358 -19.14 3.46 8.89
CA ALA A 358 -17.84 2.79 8.98
C ALA A 358 -16.73 3.56 8.27
N TYR A 359 -17.05 4.40 7.31
CA TYR A 359 -16.11 4.99 6.37
C TYR A 359 -15.25 6.11 6.98
N GLY A 360 -15.84 7.04 7.71
CA GLY A 360 -15.18 8.28 8.14
C GLY A 360 -13.98 8.12 9.10
N LEU A 361 -14.01 7.10 9.99
CA LEU A 361 -12.98 6.97 11.04
C LEU A 361 -11.61 6.57 10.50
N ALA A 362 -11.55 5.61 9.57
CA ALA A 362 -10.27 5.16 9.00
C ALA A 362 -9.55 6.30 8.28
N ILE A 363 -10.28 7.03 7.41
CA ILE A 363 -9.69 8.11 6.61
C ILE A 363 -9.24 9.27 7.49
N THR A 364 -10.04 9.67 8.49
CA THR A 364 -9.65 10.76 9.41
C THR A 364 -8.36 10.43 10.15
N LEU A 365 -8.22 9.17 10.57
CA LEU A 365 -7.01 8.70 11.24
C LEU A 365 -5.80 8.73 10.30
N THR A 366 -5.97 8.30 9.04
CA THR A 366 -4.91 8.38 8.03
C THR A 366 -4.48 9.83 7.79
N MET A 367 -5.43 10.76 7.67
CA MET A 367 -5.13 12.18 7.44
C MET A 367 -4.36 12.80 8.59
N LEU A 368 -4.70 12.48 9.85
CA LEU A 368 -3.96 12.92 11.03
C LEU A 368 -2.52 12.38 11.03
N MET A 369 -2.34 11.11 10.70
CA MET A 369 -1.00 10.53 10.63
C MET A 369 -0.17 11.16 9.50
N THR A 370 -0.77 11.42 8.35
CA THR A 370 -0.12 12.12 7.24
C THR A 370 0.27 13.55 7.63
N THR A 371 -0.56 14.26 8.40
CA THR A 371 -0.24 15.60 8.93
C THR A 371 0.98 15.57 9.83
N LEU A 372 1.08 14.61 10.75
CA LEU A 372 2.25 14.45 11.63
C LEU A 372 3.52 14.15 10.84
N LEU A 373 3.45 13.23 9.88
CA LEU A 373 4.60 12.89 9.04
C LEU A 373 5.04 14.09 8.17
N MET A 374 4.08 14.81 7.59
CA MET A 374 4.36 15.98 6.76
C MET A 374 4.95 17.15 7.56
N ALA A 375 4.44 17.41 8.75
CA ALA A 375 5.01 18.43 9.63
C ALA A 375 6.49 18.14 9.95
N TYR A 376 6.80 16.89 10.26
CA TYR A 376 8.19 16.49 10.49
C TYR A 376 9.04 16.57 9.22
N TYR A 377 8.49 16.20 8.06
CA TYR A 377 9.16 16.35 6.77
C TYR A 377 9.50 17.81 6.49
N LEU A 378 8.56 18.74 6.66
CA LEU A 378 8.80 20.18 6.50
C LEU A 378 9.88 20.68 7.47
N TYR A 379 9.83 20.24 8.73
CA TYR A 379 10.86 20.56 9.73
C TYR A 379 12.23 20.05 9.30
N SER A 380 12.33 18.80 8.85
CA SER A 380 13.58 18.19 8.40
C SER A 380 14.20 18.87 7.18
N LYS A 381 13.34 19.45 6.32
CA LYS A 381 13.74 20.25 5.15
C LYS A 381 14.08 21.71 5.49
N LYS A 382 14.11 22.06 6.79
CA LYS A 382 14.44 23.40 7.29
C LYS A 382 13.49 24.50 6.78
N TYR A 383 12.20 24.19 6.57
CA TYR A 383 11.20 25.23 6.37
C TYR A 383 11.05 26.07 7.63
N ASN A 384 10.49 27.28 7.48
CA ASN A 384 10.27 28.20 8.60
C ASN A 384 9.46 27.49 9.72
N SER A 385 10.03 27.40 10.93
CA SER A 385 9.44 26.71 12.08
C SER A 385 8.05 27.25 12.44
N TRP A 386 7.80 28.55 12.33
CA TRP A 386 6.47 29.12 12.54
C TRP A 386 5.44 28.62 11.51
N GLY A 387 5.83 28.48 10.25
CA GLY A 387 4.99 27.91 9.21
C GLY A 387 4.65 26.45 9.47
N VAL A 388 5.62 25.67 9.98
CA VAL A 388 5.41 24.26 10.36
C VAL A 388 4.47 24.15 11.55
N VAL A 389 4.64 24.98 12.58
CA VAL A 389 3.76 25.00 13.77
C VAL A 389 2.36 25.42 13.37
N LEU A 390 2.22 26.44 12.53
CA LEU A 390 0.90 26.88 12.03
C LEU A 390 0.21 25.76 11.22
N PHE A 391 0.95 25.12 10.30
CA PHE A 391 0.45 23.98 9.53
C PHE A 391 -0.05 22.87 10.47
N LEU A 392 0.79 22.47 11.42
CA LEU A 392 0.46 21.41 12.37
C LEU A 392 -0.77 21.78 13.22
N GLY A 393 -0.80 23.00 13.78
CA GLY A 393 -1.89 23.46 14.64
C GLY A 393 -3.23 23.53 13.90
N VAL A 394 -3.25 24.14 12.71
CA VAL A 394 -4.48 24.27 11.91
C VAL A 394 -5.04 22.89 11.51
N TYR A 395 -4.17 22.01 10.97
CA TYR A 395 -4.65 20.70 10.49
C TYR A 395 -4.93 19.72 11.62
N LEU A 396 -4.21 19.74 12.74
CA LEU A 396 -4.58 18.96 13.91
C LEU A 396 -5.93 19.40 14.49
N ALA A 397 -6.20 20.69 14.53
CA ALA A 397 -7.49 21.20 15.01
C ALA A 397 -8.64 20.77 14.07
N LEU A 398 -8.45 20.95 12.75
CA LEU A 398 -9.46 20.60 11.75
C LEU A 398 -9.74 19.10 11.70
N GLU A 399 -8.69 18.29 11.59
CA GLU A 399 -8.80 16.83 11.49
C GLU A 399 -9.18 16.20 12.84
N GLY A 400 -8.73 16.79 13.93
CA GLY A 400 -9.16 16.42 15.28
C GLY A 400 -10.66 16.64 15.48
N ALA A 401 -11.22 17.76 14.98
CA ALA A 401 -12.65 18.00 15.00
C ALA A 401 -13.42 16.95 14.17
N PHE A 402 -12.91 16.61 12.98
CA PHE A 402 -13.50 15.52 12.18
C PHE A 402 -13.40 14.17 12.86
N LEU A 403 -12.27 13.85 13.51
CA LEU A 403 -12.13 12.60 14.26
C LEU A 403 -13.14 12.52 15.40
N VAL A 404 -13.27 13.58 16.21
CA VAL A 404 -14.22 13.64 17.32
C VAL A 404 -15.66 13.50 16.81
N ALA A 405 -16.00 14.20 15.71
CA ALA A 405 -17.34 14.11 15.12
C ALA A 405 -17.64 12.69 14.56
N ASN A 406 -16.64 12.01 13.99
CA ASN A 406 -16.81 10.63 13.51
C ASN A 406 -16.87 9.59 14.63
N LEU A 407 -16.34 9.88 15.85
CA LEU A 407 -16.41 8.94 16.97
C LEU A 407 -17.84 8.63 17.39
N ILE A 408 -18.80 9.53 17.19
CA ILE A 408 -20.22 9.26 17.47
C ILE A 408 -20.76 8.13 16.58
N LYS A 409 -20.19 7.93 15.40
CA LYS A 409 -20.57 6.85 14.48
C LYS A 409 -19.94 5.50 14.84
N PHE A 410 -19.04 5.46 15.84
CA PHE A 410 -18.35 4.23 16.25
C PHE A 410 -19.34 3.09 16.61
N PRO A 411 -20.36 3.27 17.47
CA PRO A 411 -21.34 2.23 17.78
C PRO A 411 -22.22 1.83 16.59
N HIS A 412 -22.40 2.73 15.62
CA HIS A 412 -23.29 2.55 14.46
C HIS A 412 -22.59 1.94 13.24
N GLY A 413 -21.39 1.32 13.43
CA GLY A 413 -20.65 0.65 12.37
C GLY A 413 -19.21 1.13 12.21
N GLY A 414 -18.83 2.28 12.77
CA GLY A 414 -17.46 2.80 12.72
C GLY A 414 -16.41 1.87 13.33
N TRP A 415 -16.81 1.00 14.25
CA TRP A 415 -15.94 -0.02 14.84
C TRP A 415 -15.37 -1.02 13.80
N VAL A 416 -16.08 -1.26 12.69
CA VAL A 416 -15.65 -2.21 11.65
C VAL A 416 -14.36 -1.74 10.98
N SER A 417 -14.29 -0.47 10.59
CA SER A 417 -13.06 0.08 9.98
C SER A 417 -11.89 0.10 10.95
N VAL A 418 -12.15 0.42 12.22
CA VAL A 418 -11.12 0.40 13.26
C VAL A 418 -10.63 -1.03 13.50
N LEU A 419 -11.52 -2.01 13.56
CA LEU A 419 -11.15 -3.42 13.71
C LEU A 419 -10.27 -3.90 12.54
N ILE A 420 -10.68 -3.61 11.30
CA ILE A 420 -9.89 -3.97 10.12
C ILE A 420 -8.51 -3.29 10.17
N GLY A 421 -8.47 -1.99 10.48
CA GLY A 421 -7.23 -1.24 10.64
C GLY A 421 -6.33 -1.81 11.74
N LEU A 422 -6.89 -2.18 12.90
CA LEU A 422 -6.15 -2.82 14.00
C LEU A 422 -5.60 -4.19 13.63
N LEU A 423 -6.36 -5.01 12.91
CA LEU A 423 -5.88 -6.33 12.45
C LEU A 423 -4.72 -6.16 11.47
N ILE A 424 -4.84 -5.29 10.48
CA ILE A 424 -3.79 -5.01 9.50
C ILE A 424 -2.57 -4.38 10.19
N GLY A 425 -2.78 -3.37 11.03
CA GLY A 425 -1.72 -2.70 11.80
C GLY A 425 -1.03 -3.64 12.78
N GLY A 426 -1.78 -4.54 13.41
CA GLY A 426 -1.25 -5.61 14.27
C GLY A 426 -0.29 -6.52 13.52
N VAL A 427 -0.65 -6.97 12.33
CA VAL A 427 0.25 -7.75 11.46
C VAL A 427 1.50 -6.94 11.13
N MET A 428 1.37 -5.65 10.80
CA MET A 428 2.52 -4.78 10.49
C MET A 428 3.46 -4.61 11.68
N VAL A 429 2.93 -4.37 12.87
CA VAL A 429 3.72 -4.22 14.11
C VAL A 429 4.44 -5.52 14.45
N ILE A 430 3.73 -6.64 14.43
CA ILE A 430 4.31 -7.96 14.74
C ILE A 430 5.42 -8.29 13.74
N TRP A 431 5.19 -8.05 12.45
CA TRP A 431 6.18 -8.32 11.42
C TRP A 431 7.43 -7.47 11.60
N LEU A 432 7.27 -6.17 11.87
CA LEU A 432 8.38 -5.25 12.12
C LEU A 432 9.18 -5.65 13.36
N GLN A 433 8.50 -5.95 14.47
CA GLN A 433 9.15 -6.35 15.70
C GLN A 433 9.90 -7.69 15.55
N ALA A 434 9.28 -8.66 14.90
CA ALA A 434 9.95 -9.94 14.58
C ALA A 434 11.18 -9.73 13.68
N PHE A 435 11.10 -8.81 12.71
CA PHE A 435 12.24 -8.45 11.88
C PHE A 435 13.39 -7.84 12.72
N GLN A 436 13.07 -6.94 13.65
CA GLN A 436 14.07 -6.35 14.56
C GLN A 436 14.70 -7.39 15.49
N ILE A 437 13.89 -8.29 16.06
CA ILE A 437 14.38 -9.42 16.87
C ILE A 437 15.32 -10.28 16.02
N LYS A 438 14.95 -10.65 14.80
CA LYS A 438 15.80 -11.43 13.89
C LYS A 438 17.11 -10.74 13.56
N LEU A 439 17.11 -9.43 13.35
CA LEU A 439 18.33 -8.65 13.12
C LEU A 439 19.26 -8.66 14.33
N ARG A 440 18.70 -8.54 15.54
CA ARG A 440 19.46 -8.62 16.80
C ARG A 440 20.08 -10.00 17.00
N LEU A 441 19.37 -11.06 16.58
CA LEU A 441 19.82 -12.45 16.69
C LEU A 441 20.73 -12.90 15.55
N ALA A 442 20.86 -12.11 14.49
CA ALA A 442 21.74 -12.41 13.37
C ALA A 442 23.15 -11.98 13.70
N GLU A 443 24.03 -12.94 13.84
CA GLU A 443 25.47 -12.70 13.98
C GLU A 443 26.12 -12.68 12.61
N TYR A 444 26.91 -11.63 12.35
CA TYR A 444 27.73 -11.51 11.17
C TYR A 444 29.20 -11.64 11.55
N VAL A 445 29.93 -12.40 10.77
CA VAL A 445 31.38 -12.62 10.95
C VAL A 445 32.14 -12.12 9.72
N ARG A 446 33.40 -11.78 9.93
CA ARG A 446 34.27 -11.39 8.80
C ARG A 446 34.66 -12.63 8.03
N LEU A 447 34.32 -12.63 6.74
CA LEU A 447 34.55 -13.77 5.85
C LEU A 447 36.07 -14.03 5.64
N ASP A 448 36.88 -12.97 5.69
CA ASP A 448 38.34 -13.03 5.53
C ASP A 448 39.00 -14.02 6.51
N GLN A 449 38.45 -14.11 7.75
CA GLN A 449 38.97 -15.00 8.79
C GLN A 449 38.78 -16.50 8.49
N TYR A 450 37.82 -16.83 7.62
CA TYR A 450 37.45 -18.22 7.30
C TYR A 450 37.93 -18.69 5.95
N ILE A 451 38.55 -17.80 5.12
CA ILE A 451 39.02 -18.16 3.79
C ILE A 451 40.08 -19.26 3.84
N GLY A 452 41.01 -19.19 4.81
CA GLY A 452 42.02 -20.23 5.02
C GLY A 452 41.40 -21.60 5.27
N ALA A 453 40.45 -21.67 6.22
CA ALA A 453 39.74 -22.90 6.57
C ALA A 453 38.87 -23.42 5.39
N ILE A 454 38.26 -22.53 4.59
CA ILE A 454 37.51 -22.91 3.39
C ILE A 454 38.44 -23.56 2.36
N LYS A 455 39.64 -23.01 2.14
CA LYS A 455 40.65 -23.58 1.25
C LYS A 455 41.16 -24.95 1.70
N GLU A 456 41.38 -25.12 2.99
CA GLU A 456 41.77 -26.40 3.57
C GLU A 456 40.65 -27.43 3.38
N LEU A 457 39.41 -27.06 3.69
CA LEU A 457 38.25 -27.93 3.51
C LEU A 457 38.04 -28.35 2.07
N SER A 458 38.25 -27.44 1.08
CA SER A 458 38.09 -27.76 -0.34
C SER A 458 39.06 -28.86 -0.81
N ARG A 459 40.24 -28.94 -0.16
CA ARG A 459 41.32 -29.87 -0.51
C ARG A 459 41.32 -31.16 0.34
N ASP A 460 40.55 -31.21 1.40
CA ASP A 460 40.50 -32.36 2.30
C ASP A 460 39.77 -33.54 1.66
N ILE A 461 40.54 -34.50 1.16
CA ILE A 461 40.01 -35.70 0.49
C ILE A 461 39.34 -36.66 1.50
N SER A 462 39.65 -36.55 2.77
CA SER A 462 39.03 -37.40 3.81
C SER A 462 37.53 -37.15 3.97
N ILE A 463 37.08 -35.97 3.59
CA ILE A 463 35.67 -35.57 3.62
C ILE A 463 35.04 -35.80 2.23
N PRO A 464 33.95 -36.58 2.13
CA PRO A 464 33.25 -36.79 0.86
C PRO A 464 32.82 -35.47 0.22
N LYS A 465 33.06 -35.32 -1.10
CA LYS A 465 32.65 -34.14 -1.83
C LYS A 465 31.12 -33.97 -1.79
N TYR A 466 30.68 -32.81 -1.35
CA TYR A 466 29.25 -32.48 -1.26
C TYR A 466 28.71 -31.95 -2.59
N ALA A 467 29.50 -31.11 -3.28
CA ALA A 467 29.21 -30.56 -4.60
C ALA A 467 30.51 -30.03 -5.22
N THR A 468 30.55 -29.85 -6.52
CA THR A 468 31.65 -29.09 -7.18
C THR A 468 31.51 -27.61 -6.85
N HIS A 469 30.32 -27.05 -7.04
CA HIS A 469 30.00 -25.64 -6.75
C HIS A 469 28.91 -25.55 -5.68
N LEU A 470 29.24 -24.99 -4.51
CA LEU A 470 28.32 -24.83 -3.39
C LEU A 470 27.93 -23.35 -3.25
N VAL A 471 26.65 -23.06 -3.46
CA VAL A 471 26.11 -21.69 -3.52
C VAL A 471 25.27 -21.40 -2.28
N PHE A 472 25.70 -20.46 -1.44
CA PHE A 472 24.96 -20.02 -0.26
C PHE A 472 24.26 -18.69 -0.55
N MET A 473 22.95 -18.63 -0.31
CA MET A 473 22.22 -17.37 -0.28
C MET A 473 22.49 -16.65 1.05
N SER A 474 22.95 -15.39 0.99
CA SER A 474 23.32 -14.60 2.17
C SER A 474 22.61 -13.25 2.16
N ASN A 475 22.19 -12.79 3.37
CA ASN A 475 21.64 -11.45 3.57
C ASN A 475 22.70 -10.41 3.97
N ALA A 476 23.99 -10.78 4.02
CA ALA A 476 25.09 -9.88 4.35
C ALA A 476 25.38 -8.90 3.22
N GLY A 477 24.94 -7.65 3.36
CA GLY A 477 25.14 -6.61 2.35
C GLY A 477 26.58 -6.08 2.26
N ARG A 478 27.37 -6.15 3.35
CA ARG A 478 28.78 -5.73 3.33
C ARG A 478 29.67 -6.78 2.68
N GLN A 479 30.65 -6.33 1.89
CA GLN A 479 31.49 -7.21 1.09
C GLN A 479 32.33 -8.19 1.92
N SER A 480 32.79 -7.76 3.10
CA SER A 480 33.65 -8.53 3.99
C SER A 480 32.92 -9.37 5.02
N GLU A 481 31.58 -9.29 5.08
CA GLU A 481 30.80 -9.96 6.12
C GLU A 481 29.95 -11.10 5.54
N ILE A 482 29.71 -12.12 6.37
CA ILE A 482 28.79 -13.21 6.10
C ILE A 482 28.04 -13.58 7.39
N GLU A 483 26.90 -14.20 7.28
CA GLU A 483 26.17 -14.71 8.45
C GLU A 483 26.92 -15.86 9.11
N SER A 484 27.10 -15.80 10.44
CA SER A 484 27.73 -16.86 11.25
C SER A 484 27.13 -18.25 10.97
N LYS A 485 25.81 -18.30 10.69
CA LYS A 485 25.10 -19.55 10.38
C LYS A 485 25.50 -20.18 9.04
N VAL A 486 26.01 -19.40 8.07
CA VAL A 486 26.57 -19.95 6.83
C VAL A 486 27.87 -20.69 7.15
N ILE A 487 28.72 -20.08 7.98
CA ILE A 487 29.98 -20.68 8.43
C ILE A 487 29.69 -21.95 9.25
N TYR A 488 28.69 -21.88 10.19
CA TYR A 488 28.22 -23.05 10.91
C TYR A 488 27.74 -24.18 9.99
N SER A 489 26.99 -23.85 8.95
CA SER A 489 26.50 -24.83 7.95
C SER A 489 27.65 -25.49 7.17
N ILE A 490 28.71 -24.73 6.86
CA ILE A 490 29.86 -25.24 6.11
C ILE A 490 30.70 -26.20 6.97
N PHE A 491 31.03 -25.80 8.20
CA PHE A 491 32.03 -26.50 9.00
C PHE A 491 31.46 -27.41 10.08
N GLN A 492 30.37 -27.04 10.75
CA GLN A 492 29.90 -27.71 11.97
C GLN A 492 28.70 -28.61 11.73
N LYS A 493 27.77 -28.22 10.84
CA LYS A 493 26.62 -29.06 10.53
C LYS A 493 26.90 -30.00 9.37
N ARG A 494 27.67 -31.03 9.57
CA ARG A 494 28.24 -31.93 8.56
C ARG A 494 29.13 -31.16 7.57
N PRO A 495 30.42 -31.19 7.71
CA PRO A 495 31.36 -30.49 6.84
C PRO A 495 31.01 -30.69 5.37
N LYS A 496 30.88 -29.59 4.64
CA LYS A 496 30.45 -29.60 3.22
C LYS A 496 31.65 -29.26 2.35
N ARG A 497 32.40 -30.27 1.98
CA ARG A 497 33.48 -30.11 1.04
C ARG A 497 32.94 -29.77 -0.33
N ALA A 498 33.36 -28.64 -0.88
CA ALA A 498 33.11 -28.25 -2.26
C ALA A 498 34.41 -27.74 -2.90
N ASP A 499 34.49 -27.81 -4.22
CA ASP A 499 35.69 -27.30 -4.90
C ASP A 499 35.66 -25.77 -4.95
N ILE A 500 34.47 -25.17 -5.14
CA ILE A 500 34.29 -23.73 -5.16
C ILE A 500 33.05 -23.34 -4.33
N TYR A 501 33.22 -22.33 -3.46
CA TYR A 501 32.17 -21.75 -2.64
C TYR A 501 31.71 -20.42 -3.19
N TRP A 502 30.39 -20.26 -3.32
CA TRP A 502 29.75 -19.04 -3.81
C TRP A 502 28.85 -18.45 -2.74
N PHE A 503 29.03 -17.16 -2.45
CA PHE A 503 28.19 -16.41 -1.53
C PHE A 503 27.38 -15.39 -2.32
N VAL A 504 26.08 -15.62 -2.43
CA VAL A 504 25.20 -14.81 -3.28
C VAL A 504 24.34 -13.89 -2.42
N HIS A 505 24.43 -12.59 -2.69
CA HIS A 505 23.61 -11.56 -2.05
C HIS A 505 22.75 -10.86 -3.12
N VAL A 506 21.50 -10.54 -2.76
CA VAL A 506 20.57 -9.79 -3.63
C VAL A 506 20.22 -8.47 -2.97
N ASP A 507 20.61 -7.38 -3.58
CA ASP A 507 20.28 -6.02 -3.19
C ASP A 507 19.20 -5.47 -4.13
N THR A 508 18.07 -5.01 -3.57
CA THR A 508 16.98 -4.45 -4.36
C THR A 508 17.16 -2.94 -4.49
N THR A 509 17.30 -2.47 -5.73
CA THR A 509 17.48 -1.04 -6.02
C THR A 509 16.14 -0.34 -6.21
N ASP A 510 16.14 0.99 -6.03
CA ASP A 510 14.97 1.84 -6.24
C ASP A 510 14.63 2.07 -7.73
N ASP A 511 15.54 1.75 -8.65
CA ASP A 511 15.26 1.79 -10.09
C ASP A 511 14.51 0.52 -10.51
N PRO A 512 13.48 0.62 -11.36
CA PRO A 512 12.60 -0.50 -11.64
C PRO A 512 13.26 -1.64 -12.43
N TYR A 513 14.23 -1.35 -13.26
CA TYR A 513 14.79 -2.30 -14.25
C TYR A 513 16.30 -2.50 -14.12
N THR A 514 16.92 -2.10 -13.02
CA THR A 514 18.34 -2.35 -12.79
C THR A 514 18.60 -3.85 -12.81
N MET A 515 19.57 -4.27 -13.62
CA MET A 515 20.05 -5.64 -13.69
C MET A 515 21.58 -5.59 -13.73
N GLU A 516 22.18 -5.48 -12.56
CA GLU A 516 23.63 -5.35 -12.39
C GLU A 516 24.13 -6.43 -11.45
N TYR A 517 25.36 -6.84 -11.63
CA TYR A 517 26.04 -7.72 -10.69
C TYR A 517 27.45 -7.26 -10.42
N LYS A 518 27.98 -7.66 -9.28
CA LYS A 518 29.36 -7.47 -8.89
C LYS A 518 29.91 -8.77 -8.36
N VAL A 519 31.07 -9.18 -8.86
CA VAL A 519 31.82 -10.33 -8.34
C VAL A 519 33.01 -9.83 -7.54
N ASN A 520 33.20 -10.36 -6.36
CA ASN A 520 34.40 -10.20 -5.55
C ASN A 520 35.06 -11.56 -5.41
N THR A 521 36.26 -11.70 -5.95
CA THR A 521 37.12 -12.86 -5.77
C THR A 521 37.70 -12.81 -4.35
N LEU A 522 37.30 -13.76 -3.50
CA LEU A 522 37.78 -13.89 -2.12
C LEU A 522 39.03 -14.77 -2.10
N ALA A 523 39.00 -15.84 -2.88
CA ALA A 523 40.11 -16.72 -3.13
C ALA A 523 39.99 -17.24 -4.55
N PRO A 524 40.98 -17.02 -5.42
CA PRO A 524 40.95 -17.55 -6.76
C PRO A 524 40.74 -19.08 -6.75
N ASP A 525 39.81 -19.54 -7.58
CA ASP A 525 39.43 -20.96 -7.75
C ASP A 525 38.87 -21.67 -6.51
N ASP A 526 38.67 -20.98 -5.37
CA ASP A 526 38.12 -21.54 -4.13
C ASP A 526 36.86 -20.82 -3.64
N ALA A 527 36.81 -19.46 -3.68
CA ALA A 527 35.70 -18.73 -3.09
C ALA A 527 35.39 -17.38 -3.78
N TYR A 528 34.11 -17.15 -4.05
CA TYR A 528 33.60 -15.94 -4.70
C TYR A 528 32.39 -15.38 -3.98
N LYS A 529 32.24 -14.06 -3.95
CA LYS A 529 31.01 -13.39 -3.49
C LYS A 529 30.38 -12.63 -4.65
N VAL A 530 29.15 -13.00 -4.99
CA VAL A 530 28.35 -12.38 -6.05
C VAL A 530 27.27 -11.52 -5.41
N THR A 531 27.20 -10.25 -5.79
CA THR A 531 26.15 -9.33 -5.35
C THR A 531 25.33 -8.92 -6.56
N PHE A 532 24.07 -9.29 -6.59
CA PHE A 532 23.11 -8.81 -7.56
C PHE A 532 22.49 -7.51 -7.08
N ARG A 533 22.39 -6.53 -7.97
CA ARG A 533 21.62 -5.29 -7.77
C ARG A 533 20.47 -5.32 -8.75
N LEU A 534 19.30 -5.66 -8.25
CA LEU A 534 18.11 -5.87 -9.05
C LEU A 534 17.09 -4.78 -8.79
N GLY A 535 16.52 -4.24 -9.85
CA GLY A 535 15.41 -3.31 -9.79
C GLY A 535 14.17 -3.93 -9.16
N PHE A 536 13.34 -3.12 -8.53
CA PHE A 536 12.17 -3.64 -7.80
C PHE A 536 11.12 -4.34 -8.70
N ARG A 537 11.16 -4.14 -10.02
CA ARG A 537 10.29 -4.81 -11.01
C ARG A 537 10.92 -6.06 -11.61
N VAL A 538 12.20 -6.27 -11.40
CA VAL A 538 12.88 -7.44 -11.92
C VAL A 538 12.46 -8.66 -11.10
N GLU A 539 11.82 -9.62 -11.75
CA GLU A 539 11.52 -10.91 -11.14
C GLU A 539 12.81 -11.58 -10.69
N GLN A 540 12.88 -11.96 -9.42
CA GLN A 540 14.08 -12.58 -8.87
C GLN A 540 14.20 -14.02 -9.36
N ARG A 541 14.87 -14.20 -10.49
CA ARG A 541 15.24 -15.50 -11.06
C ARG A 541 16.73 -15.73 -10.85
N ILE A 542 17.13 -15.86 -9.60
CA ILE A 542 18.56 -15.91 -9.24
C ILE A 542 19.27 -17.08 -9.91
N ASN A 543 18.60 -18.19 -10.12
CA ASN A 543 19.15 -19.34 -10.84
C ASN A 543 19.64 -18.94 -12.26
N LEU A 544 18.80 -18.24 -13.02
CA LEU A 544 19.13 -17.78 -14.37
C LEU A 544 20.20 -16.69 -14.36
N PHE A 545 20.10 -15.74 -13.43
CA PHE A 545 21.07 -14.64 -13.33
C PHE A 545 22.45 -15.15 -12.91
N PHE A 546 22.48 -16.07 -11.94
CA PHE A 546 23.72 -16.69 -11.50
C PHE A 546 24.40 -17.48 -12.64
N ARG A 547 23.61 -18.25 -13.39
CA ARG A 547 24.12 -18.94 -14.59
C ARG A 547 24.76 -17.97 -15.56
N LYS A 548 24.13 -16.80 -15.81
CA LYS A 548 24.67 -15.78 -16.70
C LYS A 548 26.00 -15.20 -16.20
N VAL A 549 26.11 -14.93 -14.90
CA VAL A 549 27.35 -14.50 -14.25
C VAL A 549 28.46 -15.53 -14.44
N ILE A 550 28.15 -16.81 -14.24
CA ILE A 550 29.11 -17.90 -14.44
C ILE A 550 29.56 -17.98 -15.90
N GLU A 551 28.64 -17.87 -16.87
CA GLU A 551 29.01 -17.85 -18.31
C GLU A 551 29.96 -16.69 -18.63
N ASP A 552 29.73 -15.50 -18.06
CA ASP A 552 30.59 -14.33 -18.25
C ASP A 552 31.96 -14.55 -17.60
N MET A 553 32.06 -15.11 -16.40
CA MET A 553 33.33 -15.41 -15.71
C MET A 553 34.14 -16.47 -16.43
N VAL A 554 33.51 -17.52 -16.97
CA VAL A 554 34.18 -18.55 -17.77
C VAL A 554 34.73 -17.93 -19.06
N ARG A 555 33.97 -17.08 -19.75
CA ARG A 555 34.40 -16.37 -20.95
C ARG A 555 35.64 -15.50 -20.68
N ASN A 556 35.68 -14.85 -19.54
CA ASN A 556 36.77 -14.01 -19.08
C ASN A 556 37.96 -14.81 -18.50
N LYS A 557 37.85 -16.13 -18.41
CA LYS A 557 38.84 -17.03 -17.78
C LYS A 557 39.07 -16.71 -16.28
N GLU A 558 38.05 -16.24 -15.58
CA GLU A 558 38.11 -15.93 -14.17
C GLU A 558 37.79 -17.14 -13.26
N VAL A 559 37.15 -18.16 -13.82
CA VAL A 559 36.80 -19.40 -13.12
C VAL A 559 36.74 -20.58 -14.08
N ASP A 560 37.18 -21.73 -13.60
CA ASP A 560 36.98 -23.03 -14.27
C ASP A 560 35.83 -23.78 -13.57
N ILE A 561 34.77 -24.06 -14.34
CA ILE A 561 33.58 -24.77 -13.86
C ILE A 561 33.54 -26.25 -14.19
N THR A 562 34.62 -26.76 -14.76
CA THR A 562 34.73 -28.17 -15.13
C THR A 562 34.63 -29.04 -13.85
N SER A 563 33.96 -30.17 -13.98
CA SER A 563 33.84 -31.12 -12.89
C SER A 563 35.26 -31.61 -12.49
N ARG A 564 35.57 -31.49 -11.19
CA ARG A 564 36.86 -31.97 -10.65
C ARG A 564 36.75 -33.43 -10.13
N TYR A 565 35.74 -34.20 -10.55
CA TYR A 565 35.71 -35.64 -10.39
C TYR A 565 36.62 -36.28 -11.49
N GLU A 566 37.52 -37.17 -11.12
CA GLU A 566 38.49 -37.76 -12.05
C GLU A 566 37.86 -38.36 -13.30
N SER A 567 36.70 -39.03 -13.14
CA SER A 567 35.99 -39.66 -14.25
C SER A 567 35.32 -38.64 -15.21
N LEU A 568 34.94 -37.46 -14.72
CA LEU A 568 34.17 -36.45 -15.46
C LEU A 568 35.06 -35.31 -15.99
N SER A 569 36.15 -34.98 -15.29
CA SER A 569 37.10 -33.94 -15.71
C SER A 569 37.72 -34.21 -17.06
N ARG A 570 38.03 -35.48 -17.37
CA ARG A 570 38.56 -35.91 -18.66
C ARG A 570 37.61 -35.70 -19.84
N GLN A 571 36.31 -35.55 -19.55
CA GLN A 571 35.23 -35.36 -20.54
C GLN A 571 34.75 -33.92 -20.62
N ASN A 572 35.38 -32.96 -19.95
CA ASN A 572 34.98 -31.55 -19.84
C ASN A 572 33.52 -31.35 -19.41
N VAL A 573 33.00 -32.22 -18.58
CA VAL A 573 31.64 -32.12 -18.05
C VAL A 573 31.59 -30.98 -17.03
N ILE A 574 30.56 -30.12 -17.11
CA ILE A 574 30.32 -29.04 -16.14
C ILE A 574 30.06 -29.64 -14.77
N GLY A 575 30.69 -29.07 -13.74
CA GLY A 575 30.48 -29.46 -12.34
C GLY A 575 29.05 -29.19 -11.84
N ASP A 576 28.63 -29.97 -10.87
CA ASP A 576 27.30 -29.81 -10.25
C ASP A 576 27.25 -28.54 -9.40
N PHE A 577 26.14 -27.78 -9.54
CA PHE A 577 25.82 -26.62 -8.71
C PHE A 577 24.75 -26.98 -7.69
N ARG A 578 25.01 -26.70 -6.42
CA ARG A 578 24.06 -26.93 -5.35
C ARG A 578 23.83 -25.67 -4.53
N PHE A 579 22.58 -25.20 -4.54
CA PHE A 579 22.16 -24.05 -3.75
C PHE A 579 21.77 -24.49 -2.33
N VAL A 580 22.23 -23.74 -1.33
CA VAL A 580 21.85 -23.93 0.06
C VAL A 580 21.14 -22.67 0.56
N VAL A 581 19.88 -22.84 0.96
CA VAL A 581 19.06 -21.80 1.56
C VAL A 581 18.88 -22.11 3.04
N LEU A 582 19.32 -21.19 3.91
CA LEU A 582 19.24 -21.37 5.36
C LEU A 582 17.89 -20.85 5.87
N GLU A 583 17.03 -21.78 6.26
CA GLU A 583 15.76 -21.45 6.93
C GLU A 583 15.97 -21.36 8.44
N LYS A 584 15.74 -20.15 8.99
CA LYS A 584 15.95 -19.87 10.41
C LYS A 584 14.71 -20.24 11.20
N PHE A 585 14.87 -21.00 12.28
CA PHE A 585 13.81 -21.32 13.23
C PHE A 585 14.19 -20.90 14.65
N LEU A 586 13.20 -20.71 15.52
CA LEU A 586 13.44 -20.40 16.92
C LEU A 586 13.80 -21.70 17.67
N SER A 587 14.99 -21.76 18.26
CA SER A 587 15.37 -22.89 19.11
C SER A 587 14.63 -22.82 20.44
N PHE A 588 14.34 -23.99 21.04
CA PHE A 588 13.78 -24.09 22.39
C PHE A 588 14.74 -23.56 23.46
N GLU A 589 16.04 -23.51 23.16
CA GLU A 589 17.10 -23.03 24.04
C GLU A 589 17.16 -21.49 24.14
N ASN A 590 16.36 -20.78 23.38
CA ASN A 590 16.34 -19.33 23.42
C ASN A 590 15.54 -18.82 24.63
N GLU A 591 16.20 -18.21 25.58
CA GLU A 591 15.60 -17.43 26.67
C GLU A 591 15.09 -16.09 26.16
N LEU A 592 14.04 -16.12 25.34
CA LEU A 592 13.34 -14.89 24.95
C LEU A 592 12.34 -14.50 26.05
N PRO A 593 12.22 -13.19 26.36
CA PRO A 593 11.10 -12.68 27.14
C PRO A 593 9.78 -13.18 26.58
N VAL A 594 8.79 -13.41 27.44
CA VAL A 594 7.47 -13.98 27.06
C VAL A 594 6.85 -13.20 25.89
N TYR A 595 6.95 -11.87 25.93
CA TYR A 595 6.45 -10.99 24.87
C TYR A 595 7.12 -11.25 23.51
N GLU A 596 8.46 -11.34 23.47
CA GLU A 596 9.20 -11.60 22.21
C GLU A 596 8.93 -13.01 21.68
N ARG A 597 8.76 -13.98 22.57
CA ARG A 597 8.37 -15.35 22.20
C ARG A 597 7.00 -15.38 21.55
N LEU A 598 6.02 -14.62 22.09
CA LEU A 598 4.69 -14.51 21.51
C LEU A 598 4.76 -13.90 20.10
N ILE A 599 5.49 -12.78 19.94
CA ILE A 599 5.69 -12.14 18.63
C ILE A 599 6.30 -13.11 17.63
N MET A 600 7.34 -13.83 18.01
CA MET A 600 8.01 -14.77 17.12
C MET A 600 7.12 -15.96 16.75
N ASN A 601 6.28 -16.45 17.66
CA ASN A 601 5.31 -17.50 17.36
C ASN A 601 4.27 -17.05 16.35
N VAL A 602 3.70 -15.86 16.55
CA VAL A 602 2.73 -15.27 15.58
C VAL A 602 3.42 -14.99 14.24
N TYR A 603 4.66 -14.48 14.27
CA TYR A 603 5.45 -14.28 13.04
C TYR A 603 5.64 -15.60 12.27
N PHE A 604 6.03 -16.69 12.92
CA PHE A 604 6.22 -17.98 12.25
C PHE A 604 4.89 -18.55 11.74
N PHE A 605 3.80 -18.34 12.46
CA PHE A 605 2.45 -18.68 11.98
C PHE A 605 2.12 -17.93 10.69
N ILE A 606 2.27 -16.60 10.66
CA ILE A 606 2.04 -15.78 9.46
C ILE A 606 3.01 -16.20 8.35
N LYS A 607 4.29 -16.48 8.68
CA LYS A 607 5.30 -16.91 7.70
C LYS A 607 4.90 -18.23 7.03
N GLY A 608 4.15 -19.10 7.68
CA GLY A 608 3.63 -20.34 7.10
C GLY A 608 2.72 -20.13 5.89
N PHE A 609 2.06 -18.97 5.78
CA PHE A 609 1.22 -18.59 4.64
C PHE A 609 1.98 -17.83 3.54
N THR A 610 3.27 -17.55 3.74
CA THR A 610 4.08 -16.83 2.75
C THR A 610 4.89 -17.81 1.89
N PRO A 611 5.30 -17.41 0.67
CA PRO A 611 6.19 -18.22 -0.15
C PRO A 611 7.49 -18.55 0.59
N SER A 612 8.01 -19.76 0.37
CA SER A 612 9.33 -20.15 0.87
C SER A 612 10.43 -19.23 0.32
N GLU A 613 11.53 -19.07 1.04
CA GLU A 613 12.65 -18.24 0.59
C GLU A 613 13.24 -18.75 -0.74
N SER A 614 13.22 -20.05 -1.00
CA SER A 614 13.64 -20.62 -2.28
C SER A 614 12.75 -20.16 -3.45
N ARG A 615 11.43 -20.16 -3.27
CA ARG A 615 10.49 -19.62 -4.28
C ARG A 615 10.63 -18.12 -4.48
N TRP A 616 10.91 -17.39 -3.41
CA TRP A 616 11.14 -15.95 -3.50
C TRP A 616 12.33 -15.61 -4.39
N PHE A 617 13.42 -16.37 -4.28
CA PHE A 617 14.61 -16.18 -5.11
C PHE A 617 14.51 -16.86 -6.48
N GLY A 618 13.39 -17.47 -6.82
CA GLY A 618 13.22 -18.17 -8.10
C GLY A 618 14.20 -19.31 -8.30
N LEU A 619 14.58 -20.00 -7.22
CA LEU A 619 15.48 -21.13 -7.27
C LEU A 619 14.70 -22.41 -7.61
N ASP A 620 15.22 -23.18 -8.57
CA ASP A 620 14.63 -24.45 -8.97
C ASP A 620 14.82 -25.51 -7.88
N SER A 621 13.77 -26.29 -7.62
CA SER A 621 13.74 -27.25 -6.54
C SER A 621 14.74 -28.40 -6.70
N SER A 622 15.18 -28.73 -7.90
CA SER A 622 16.05 -29.86 -8.19
C SER A 622 17.50 -29.69 -7.67
N SER A 623 17.98 -28.44 -7.61
CA SER A 623 19.35 -28.11 -7.18
C SER A 623 19.43 -27.38 -5.83
N VAL A 624 18.30 -27.25 -5.12
CA VAL A 624 18.20 -26.48 -3.87
C VAL A 624 18.07 -27.38 -2.67
N LYS A 625 18.92 -27.17 -1.67
CA LYS A 625 18.78 -27.76 -0.35
C LYS A 625 18.37 -26.69 0.66
N ILE A 626 17.24 -26.91 1.32
CA ILE A 626 16.80 -26.08 2.43
C ILE A 626 17.38 -26.67 3.72
N GLU A 627 18.16 -25.88 4.45
CA GLU A 627 18.70 -26.26 5.75
C GLU A 627 18.08 -25.44 6.87
N LYS A 628 17.48 -26.11 7.84
CA LYS A 628 17.01 -25.47 9.05
C LYS A 628 18.18 -25.21 10.00
N VAL A 629 18.34 -23.93 10.39
CA VAL A 629 19.36 -23.50 11.35
C VAL A 629 18.70 -22.76 12.51
N PRO A 630 19.12 -23.04 13.77
CA PRO A 630 18.54 -22.37 14.92
C PRO A 630 19.00 -20.91 14.99
N LEU A 631 18.09 -20.02 15.36
CA LEU A 631 18.42 -18.70 15.87
C LEU A 631 18.80 -18.88 17.34
N VAL A 632 20.09 -18.83 17.67
CA VAL A 632 20.59 -18.96 19.05
C VAL A 632 21.01 -17.58 19.53
N ILE A 633 20.58 -17.17 20.73
CA ILE A 633 20.91 -15.89 21.33
C ILE A 633 22.14 -15.97 22.21
N ARG A 634 22.29 -17.05 23.00
CA ARG A 634 23.47 -17.34 23.83
C ARG A 634 23.49 -18.83 24.13
N SER A 635 24.69 -19.40 24.22
CA SER A 635 24.88 -20.67 24.93
C SER A 635 24.48 -20.45 26.39
N VAL A 636 23.73 -21.38 26.96
CA VAL A 636 23.37 -21.34 28.39
C VAL A 636 24.66 -21.58 29.18
N GLU A 637 25.38 -20.49 29.49
CA GLU A 637 26.65 -20.54 30.20
C GLU A 637 26.51 -20.95 31.69
N ASN A 638 25.27 -21.06 32.19
CA ASN A 638 25.01 -21.27 33.62
C ASN A 638 24.44 -22.64 34.01
N ILE A 639 24.47 -23.63 33.10
CA ILE A 639 24.10 -24.99 33.53
C ILE A 639 25.31 -25.65 34.18
N GLN A 640 25.33 -25.67 35.50
CA GLN A 640 26.28 -26.46 36.28
C GLN A 640 25.76 -27.89 36.40
N LEU A 641 26.19 -28.77 35.50
CA LEU A 641 25.99 -30.21 35.66
C LEU A 641 27.11 -30.77 36.55
N LYS A 642 26.73 -31.34 37.68
CA LYS A 642 27.66 -32.03 38.56
C LYS A 642 27.86 -33.48 38.09
N ARG A 643 29.09 -33.82 37.71
CA ARG A 643 29.42 -35.22 37.39
C ARG A 643 29.36 -36.05 38.65
N LEU A 644 28.47 -37.02 38.71
CA LEU A 644 28.49 -38.06 39.77
C LEU A 644 29.59 -39.05 39.39
N THR A 645 30.64 -39.10 40.21
CA THR A 645 31.63 -40.18 40.16
C THR A 645 31.01 -41.37 40.85
N SER A 646 30.82 -42.49 40.14
CA SER A 646 30.43 -43.79 40.66
C SER A 646 31.54 -44.35 41.54
#